data_85af9616a12e8f2863bbe43758b05e6f
#
_entry.id   85af9616a12e8f2863bbe43758b05e6f
#
_cell.length_a   1.000
_cell.length_b   1.000
_cell.length_c   1.000
_cell.angle_alpha   90.00
_cell.angle_beta   90.00
_cell.angle_gamma   90.00
#
_symmetry.space_group_name_H-M   'P 1'
#
loop_
_entity.id
_entity.type
_entity.pdbx_description
1 polymer ?
#
loop_
_entity_poly.entity_id
_entity_poly.type
_entity_poly.pdbx_seq_one_letter_code
_entity_poly.pdbx_strand_id
1 'polypeptide(L)'
;MRSTTLIQWCTAWLLTAIMLGLPVVHASEAFWPEAKFSSDIPTLVEVLGHDHGEKISSPAELAHYLKVLADAAPERTRLVQYAESWEGRPLYYLAVGSKKTIGRLDAVQRGMQQLADPRGTTEGEAAALIEQLPAVVWLSYGVHGNEISSGDAALVLAHHLLAANDPTFTAIRDNVLVIIDPAQNPDGRARFVQHYQQHAGIEPAPSAIAAERREAWPGGRTNHYLFDMNRDWFALTQPETRGKVASLLEYYPLVHADIHEMGTNSTYYFPPPAKPFNPHITGQQKAGLDALGKGMAEIFDRFGFDYFTREVFDALYPGYGDTWPTLHGSLGMTFETASARGLVGQRSDGSLVTYRDGVHRHFLATVGTLMVAARDRQALLERFYAFRREALDDPRVYGVDLAQNDASLVRGLASRLERQGIEVFETTSELRLCGKTLSAGSVVVRAGQPAGRLVRTLMDAESPMDADFLAEQERRREKGLSVDLYDVLGWSLPALSSLEMVSCDARVREASLMAWKGLNEAEAVPSAPLAYLVPWEGDASVRFLAGALRAGLTVHTSTIAFTQKGRSFGEGTLIVKGSDHGDDLHATVSALARQTRAEVISTETSWTESGSNFGSNHVRAIPSVNIALAWDEPTRSLSAGATRYWLEQKFGYPVTPVRTEHLRGEPLNDFHVVILPDGGDYERYLGKRGVAGLKTWVERGGVLIGLGRANRFLSSQELLATEREQRADEGQDKSEAKGRPVGPNIASAEEYEAVIAPSVADPFPLPGVILRAEVDRDHWLAAGVKPTLNFVVTGSDIYQPLKRDAGVNVVRFAEEESIAAGGHVWENTRAQLAFKPVVMAAPHGKGHVIGITADPSFRGFLDGLSVLLGNALLRAPAYAGY
;
A
#
# COMPACT_ATOMS: atom_id res chain seq x y z
N MET A 1 4.36 -36.93 79.60
CA MET A 1 4.23 -35.47 79.23
C MET A 1 5.17 -35.08 78.04
N ARG A 2 5.15 -35.73 76.90
CA ARG A 2 5.99 -35.34 75.73
C ARG A 2 5.32 -35.59 74.32
N SER A 3 3.99 -35.76 74.28
CA SER A 3 3.28 -36.10 73.02
C SER A 3 2.27 -35.03 72.56
N THR A 4 2.04 -33.98 73.32
CA THR A 4 1.01 -32.95 72.99
C THR A 4 1.59 -31.73 72.28
N THR A 5 2.89 -31.50 72.34
CA THR A 5 3.53 -30.29 71.68
C THR A 5 3.87 -30.50 70.19
N LEU A 6 3.99 -31.73 69.72
CA LEU A 6 4.29 -31.99 68.30
C LEU A 6 3.06 -31.85 67.39
N ILE A 7 1.86 -32.12 67.91
CA ILE A 7 0.60 -32.02 67.14
C ILE A 7 0.17 -30.56 66.93
N GLN A 8 0.47 -29.68 67.85
CA GLN A 8 0.15 -28.23 67.70
C GLN A 8 1.07 -27.51 66.71
N TRP A 9 2.30 -27.95 66.54
CA TRP A 9 3.22 -27.40 65.52
C TRP A 9 2.90 -27.92 64.09
N CYS A 10 2.47 -29.15 63.93
CA CYS A 10 2.07 -29.69 62.64
C CYS A 10 0.77 -29.04 62.10
N THR A 11 -0.20 -28.72 62.97
CA THR A 11 -1.44 -28.02 62.61
C THR A 11 -1.22 -26.55 62.25
N ALA A 12 -0.29 -25.87 62.94
CA ALA A 12 0.10 -24.48 62.59
C ALA A 12 0.81 -24.40 61.21
N TRP A 13 1.68 -25.35 60.89
CA TRP A 13 2.34 -25.43 59.60
C TRP A 13 1.39 -25.84 58.44
N LEU A 14 0.41 -26.69 58.67
CA LEU A 14 -0.61 -27.04 57.67
C LEU A 14 -1.54 -25.87 57.35
N LEU A 15 -1.93 -25.08 58.35
CA LEU A 15 -2.77 -23.88 58.17
C LEU A 15 -1.99 -22.76 57.47
N THR A 16 -0.67 -22.61 57.71
CA THR A 16 0.17 -21.62 57.02
C THR A 16 0.48 -22.05 55.59
N ALA A 17 0.64 -23.36 55.31
CA ALA A 17 0.84 -23.87 53.96
C ALA A 17 -0.45 -23.78 53.10
N ILE A 18 -1.64 -23.87 53.69
CA ILE A 18 -2.92 -23.71 53.00
C ILE A 18 -3.21 -22.23 52.68
N MET A 19 -2.66 -21.25 53.47
CA MET A 19 -2.79 -19.83 53.16
C MET A 19 -1.80 -19.33 52.12
N LEU A 20 -0.71 -20.05 51.80
CA LEU A 20 0.27 -19.70 50.80
C LEU A 20 -0.04 -20.29 49.41
N GLY A 21 -1.11 -21.06 49.29
CA GLY A 21 -1.47 -21.74 48.04
C GLY A 21 -2.78 -21.29 47.40
N LEU A 22 -3.44 -20.26 47.91
CA LEU A 22 -4.54 -19.65 47.15
C LEU A 22 -3.92 -18.69 46.11
N PRO A 23 -4.15 -18.89 44.84
CA PRO A 23 -3.83 -17.85 43.86
C PRO A 23 -4.53 -16.57 44.35
N VAL A 24 -3.78 -15.52 44.59
CA VAL A 24 -4.35 -14.17 44.71
C VAL A 24 -4.96 -13.90 43.34
N VAL A 25 -6.25 -14.20 43.21
CA VAL A 25 -7.05 -13.72 42.10
C VAL A 25 -7.01 -12.19 42.27
N HIS A 26 -6.08 -11.54 41.61
CA HIS A 26 -6.19 -10.10 41.39
C HIS A 26 -7.51 -9.94 40.68
N ALA A 27 -8.51 -9.35 41.34
CA ALA A 27 -9.72 -8.92 40.68
C ALA A 27 -9.23 -8.05 39.51
N SER A 28 -9.45 -8.50 38.26
CA SER A 28 -9.05 -7.76 37.08
C SER A 28 -9.69 -6.38 37.17
N GLU A 29 -8.89 -5.33 37.15
CA GLU A 29 -9.37 -3.95 37.18
C GLU A 29 -10.36 -3.77 36.04
N ALA A 30 -11.58 -3.27 36.33
CA ALA A 30 -12.61 -3.13 35.32
C ALA A 30 -12.22 -2.07 34.31
N PHE A 31 -12.36 -2.35 33.03
CA PHE A 31 -12.04 -1.41 31.94
C PHE A 31 -12.81 -0.07 32.07
N TRP A 32 -14.04 -0.12 32.63
CA TRP A 32 -14.87 1.04 32.95
C TRP A 32 -15.54 0.81 34.33
N PRO A 33 -15.00 1.37 35.41
CA PRO A 33 -15.44 1.05 36.78
C PRO A 33 -16.91 1.35 37.08
N GLU A 34 -17.51 2.32 36.39
CA GLU A 34 -18.92 2.70 36.59
C GLU A 34 -19.89 1.80 35.81
N ALA A 35 -19.43 0.93 34.91
CA ALA A 35 -20.29 0.10 34.11
C ALA A 35 -21.09 -0.91 34.97
N LYS A 36 -22.40 -0.93 34.77
CA LYS A 36 -23.30 -1.96 35.25
C LYS A 36 -23.83 -2.72 34.05
N PHE A 37 -23.51 -3.99 33.97
CA PHE A 37 -23.84 -4.81 32.80
C PHE A 37 -25.18 -5.54 32.96
N SER A 38 -25.91 -5.63 31.83
CA SER A 38 -27.05 -6.52 31.69
C SER A 38 -26.57 -7.95 31.53
N SER A 39 -27.21 -8.90 32.24
CA SER A 39 -26.92 -10.33 32.10
C SER A 39 -27.45 -10.93 30.78
N ASP A 40 -28.21 -10.18 29.99
CA ASP A 40 -28.76 -10.66 28.71
C ASP A 40 -27.75 -10.65 27.57
N ILE A 41 -26.61 -9.99 27.75
CA ILE A 41 -25.53 -9.89 26.78
C ILE A 41 -24.36 -10.77 27.24
N PRO A 42 -24.01 -11.83 26.50
CA PRO A 42 -22.99 -12.77 26.93
C PRO A 42 -21.59 -12.13 26.95
N THR A 43 -20.83 -12.47 27.98
CA THR A 43 -19.44 -12.01 28.15
C THR A 43 -18.49 -12.79 27.24
N LEU A 44 -17.25 -12.27 27.10
CA LEU A 44 -16.22 -12.97 26.34
C LEU A 44 -15.90 -14.35 26.96
N VAL A 45 -15.82 -14.40 28.29
CA VAL A 45 -15.53 -15.64 29.05
C VAL A 45 -16.60 -16.71 28.80
N GLU A 46 -17.88 -16.32 28.78
CA GLU A 46 -18.98 -17.26 28.51
C GLU A 46 -18.93 -17.84 27.08
N VAL A 47 -18.44 -17.06 26.11
CA VAL A 47 -18.41 -17.45 24.69
C VAL A 47 -17.10 -18.10 24.27
N LEU A 48 -15.95 -17.54 24.67
CA LEU A 48 -14.63 -17.95 24.20
C LEU A 48 -13.80 -18.67 25.28
N GLY A 49 -14.23 -18.66 26.57
CA GLY A 49 -13.56 -19.34 27.68
C GLY A 49 -12.32 -18.61 28.21
N HIS A 50 -12.10 -17.36 27.87
CA HIS A 50 -11.02 -16.51 28.40
C HIS A 50 -11.49 -15.06 28.53
N ASP A 51 -10.87 -14.28 29.43
CA ASP A 51 -11.14 -12.85 29.57
C ASP A 51 -10.26 -12.01 28.67
N HIS A 52 -10.62 -10.74 28.52
CA HIS A 52 -9.88 -9.75 27.74
C HIS A 52 -8.45 -9.57 28.29
N GLY A 53 -7.46 -9.72 27.43
CA GLY A 53 -6.05 -9.60 27.76
C GLY A 53 -5.39 -10.89 28.28
N GLU A 54 -6.14 -11.98 28.46
CA GLU A 54 -5.59 -13.28 28.87
C GLU A 54 -5.09 -14.12 27.68
N LYS A 55 -5.71 -13.93 26.50
CA LYS A 55 -5.36 -14.63 25.27
C LYS A 55 -5.52 -13.68 24.09
N ILE A 56 -4.69 -13.85 23.07
CA ILE A 56 -4.82 -13.11 21.79
C ILE A 56 -5.87 -13.82 20.93
N SER A 57 -7.03 -13.19 20.73
CA SER A 57 -8.12 -13.77 19.94
C SER A 57 -7.75 -13.91 18.47
N SER A 58 -8.00 -15.09 17.90
CA SER A 58 -7.86 -15.35 16.45
C SER A 58 -8.92 -14.62 15.64
N PRO A 59 -8.75 -14.43 14.32
CA PRO A 59 -9.79 -13.86 13.46
C PRO A 59 -11.12 -14.59 13.54
N ALA A 60 -11.11 -15.90 13.70
CA ALA A 60 -12.33 -16.71 13.86
C ALA A 60 -13.05 -16.44 15.19
N GLU A 61 -12.29 -16.28 16.29
CA GLU A 61 -12.85 -15.95 17.60
C GLU A 61 -13.43 -14.53 17.62
N LEU A 62 -12.75 -13.54 17.00
CA LEU A 62 -13.29 -12.18 16.83
C LEU A 62 -14.63 -12.20 16.09
N ALA A 63 -14.68 -12.87 14.93
CA ALA A 63 -15.92 -12.98 14.14
C ALA A 63 -17.04 -13.75 14.89
N HIS A 64 -16.68 -14.81 15.61
CA HIS A 64 -17.65 -15.60 16.37
C HIS A 64 -18.30 -14.78 17.49
N TYR A 65 -17.50 -14.07 18.28
CA TYR A 65 -18.04 -13.26 19.38
C TYR A 65 -18.95 -12.13 18.86
N LEU A 66 -18.56 -11.44 17.77
CA LEU A 66 -19.45 -10.44 17.17
C LEU A 66 -20.79 -11.02 16.69
N LYS A 67 -20.81 -12.23 16.14
CA LYS A 67 -22.05 -12.92 15.76
C LYS A 67 -22.92 -13.20 16.98
N VAL A 68 -22.33 -13.72 18.05
CA VAL A 68 -23.05 -13.98 19.30
C VAL A 68 -23.64 -12.69 19.88
N LEU A 69 -22.89 -11.58 19.89
CA LEU A 69 -23.38 -10.29 20.35
C LEU A 69 -24.52 -9.75 19.46
N ALA A 70 -24.40 -9.92 18.14
CA ALA A 70 -25.45 -9.52 17.20
C ALA A 70 -26.75 -10.32 17.41
N ASP A 71 -26.63 -11.63 17.62
CA ASP A 71 -27.75 -12.51 17.90
C ASP A 71 -28.42 -12.21 19.26
N ALA A 72 -27.64 -11.80 20.27
CA ALA A 72 -28.14 -11.41 21.58
C ALA A 72 -28.89 -10.05 21.59
N ALA A 73 -28.53 -9.14 20.66
CA ALA A 73 -29.12 -7.80 20.59
C ALA A 73 -29.52 -7.37 19.17
N PRO A 74 -30.36 -8.14 18.44
CA PRO A 74 -30.66 -7.90 17.01
C PRO A 74 -31.36 -6.56 16.73
N GLU A 75 -32.03 -6.00 17.72
CA GLU A 75 -32.72 -4.70 17.62
C GLU A 75 -31.76 -3.48 17.79
N ARG A 76 -30.54 -3.71 18.27
CA ARG A 76 -29.52 -2.69 18.51
C ARG A 76 -28.26 -2.88 17.67
N THR A 77 -28.24 -3.94 16.83
CA THR A 77 -27.06 -4.30 16.03
C THR A 77 -27.43 -4.63 14.59
N ARG A 78 -26.43 -4.47 13.70
CA ARG A 78 -26.42 -5.05 12.36
C ARG A 78 -25.02 -5.55 12.07
N LEU A 79 -24.85 -6.85 11.91
CA LEU A 79 -23.60 -7.47 11.47
C LEU A 79 -23.61 -7.61 9.95
N VAL A 80 -22.54 -7.14 9.30
CA VAL A 80 -22.41 -7.16 7.84
C VAL A 80 -21.05 -7.73 7.46
N GLN A 81 -21.04 -8.73 6.57
CA GLN A 81 -19.83 -9.14 5.87
C GLN A 81 -19.61 -8.21 4.68
N TYR A 82 -18.53 -7.43 4.68
CA TYR A 82 -18.27 -6.42 3.66
C TYR A 82 -17.20 -6.84 2.64
N ALA A 83 -16.37 -7.83 2.97
CA ALA A 83 -15.33 -8.35 2.10
C ALA A 83 -14.96 -9.79 2.44
N GLU A 84 -14.08 -10.35 1.64
CA GLU A 84 -13.37 -11.60 1.87
C GLU A 84 -11.89 -11.37 1.55
N SER A 85 -10.99 -11.86 2.40
CA SER A 85 -9.54 -11.76 2.20
C SER A 85 -9.06 -12.70 1.11
N TRP A 86 -7.80 -12.54 0.67
CA TRP A 86 -7.19 -13.46 -0.28
C TRP A 86 -7.19 -14.93 0.16
N GLU A 87 -7.16 -15.20 1.46
CA GLU A 87 -7.20 -16.56 2.02
C GLU A 87 -8.63 -17.02 2.34
N GLY A 88 -9.66 -16.32 1.86
CA GLY A 88 -11.06 -16.70 2.03
C GLY A 88 -11.62 -16.43 3.42
N ARG A 89 -10.98 -15.55 4.22
CA ARG A 89 -11.52 -15.16 5.51
C ARG A 89 -12.49 -14.00 5.37
N PRO A 90 -13.71 -14.11 5.96
CA PRO A 90 -14.70 -13.02 5.90
C PRO A 90 -14.26 -11.83 6.76
N LEU A 91 -14.46 -10.62 6.24
CA LEU A 91 -14.30 -9.36 6.97
C LEU A 91 -15.68 -8.84 7.35
N TYR A 92 -15.88 -8.53 8.64
CA TYR A 92 -17.14 -8.07 9.19
C TYR A 92 -17.01 -6.69 9.82
N TYR A 93 -18.09 -5.92 9.75
CA TYR A 93 -18.32 -4.86 10.72
C TYR A 93 -19.62 -5.08 11.48
N LEU A 94 -19.66 -4.61 12.74
CA LEU A 94 -20.84 -4.56 13.59
C LEU A 94 -21.28 -3.10 13.74
N ALA A 95 -22.45 -2.75 13.19
CA ALA A 95 -23.10 -1.47 13.48
C ALA A 95 -23.90 -1.58 14.78
N VAL A 96 -23.66 -0.65 15.71
CA VAL A 96 -24.31 -0.60 17.04
C VAL A 96 -24.97 0.76 17.23
N GLY A 97 -26.21 0.76 17.74
CA GLY A 97 -26.94 1.98 18.05
C GLY A 97 -28.18 1.72 18.90
N SER A 98 -28.99 2.77 19.15
CA SER A 98 -30.30 2.57 19.80
C SER A 98 -31.26 1.77 18.90
N LYS A 99 -32.28 1.16 19.48
CA LYS A 99 -33.34 0.47 18.71
C LYS A 99 -33.96 1.36 17.61
N LYS A 100 -34.06 2.67 17.89
CA LYS A 100 -34.55 3.66 16.94
C LYS A 100 -33.59 3.83 15.76
N THR A 101 -32.27 3.88 16.04
CA THR A 101 -31.23 4.07 15.02
C THR A 101 -31.11 2.85 14.12
N ILE A 102 -31.01 1.65 14.71
CA ILE A 102 -30.87 0.40 13.95
C ILE A 102 -32.15 0.09 13.17
N GLY A 103 -33.33 0.33 13.74
CA GLY A 103 -34.63 0.11 13.07
C GLY A 103 -34.85 1.01 11.83
N ARG A 104 -34.04 2.07 11.67
CA ARG A 104 -34.06 2.98 10.50
C ARG A 104 -32.70 3.11 9.81
N LEU A 105 -31.84 2.10 9.90
CA LEU A 105 -30.46 2.16 9.41
C LEU A 105 -30.36 2.61 7.93
N ASP A 106 -31.24 2.07 7.06
CA ASP A 106 -31.29 2.46 5.64
C ASP A 106 -31.63 3.95 5.45
N ALA A 107 -32.47 4.51 6.34
CA ALA A 107 -32.76 5.94 6.29
C ALA A 107 -31.59 6.79 6.78
N VAL A 108 -30.80 6.29 7.75
CA VAL A 108 -29.56 6.94 8.20
C VAL A 108 -28.54 6.96 7.04
N GLN A 109 -28.33 5.83 6.37
CA GLN A 109 -27.44 5.76 5.19
C GLN A 109 -27.87 6.74 4.09
N ARG A 110 -29.16 6.71 3.69
CA ARG A 110 -29.68 7.66 2.68
C ARG A 110 -29.52 9.12 3.11
N GLY A 111 -29.76 9.44 4.38
CA GLY A 111 -29.60 10.80 4.89
C GLY A 111 -28.13 11.25 4.84
N MET A 112 -27.19 10.38 5.20
CA MET A 112 -25.74 10.66 5.07
C MET A 112 -25.32 10.84 3.61
N GLN A 113 -25.85 10.03 2.69
CA GLN A 113 -25.60 10.19 1.25
C GLN A 113 -26.15 11.49 0.70
N GLN A 114 -27.33 11.93 1.16
CA GLN A 114 -27.89 13.25 0.81
C GLN A 114 -27.03 14.40 1.30
N LEU A 115 -26.51 14.34 2.53
CA LEU A 115 -25.53 15.33 3.02
C LEU A 115 -24.21 15.26 2.27
N ALA A 116 -23.80 14.09 1.82
CA ALA A 116 -22.57 13.87 1.06
C ALA A 116 -22.64 14.43 -0.38
N ASP A 117 -23.86 14.59 -0.94
CA ASP A 117 -24.07 15.25 -2.23
C ASP A 117 -24.99 16.48 -2.06
N PRO A 118 -24.42 17.66 -1.80
CA PRO A 118 -25.19 18.87 -1.55
C PRO A 118 -25.96 19.43 -2.76
N ARG A 119 -25.70 18.92 -3.97
CA ARG A 119 -26.31 19.47 -5.21
C ARG A 119 -27.81 19.24 -5.31
N GLY A 120 -28.29 18.11 -4.75
CA GLY A 120 -29.71 17.75 -4.73
C GLY A 120 -30.44 18.06 -3.43
N THR A 121 -29.80 18.75 -2.47
CA THR A 121 -30.30 18.96 -1.11
C THR A 121 -30.39 20.46 -0.81
N THR A 122 -31.61 20.95 -0.53
CA THR A 122 -31.82 22.35 -0.12
C THR A 122 -31.27 22.61 1.29
N GLU A 123 -30.98 23.86 1.63
CA GLU A 123 -30.49 24.21 2.99
C GLU A 123 -31.49 23.79 4.09
N GLY A 124 -32.80 23.88 3.83
CA GLY A 124 -33.84 23.44 4.78
C GLY A 124 -33.86 21.93 4.97
N GLU A 125 -33.71 21.16 3.90
CA GLU A 125 -33.60 19.69 3.97
C GLU A 125 -32.32 19.25 4.67
N ALA A 126 -31.19 19.92 4.39
CA ALA A 126 -29.92 19.66 5.08
C ALA A 126 -30.03 19.94 6.58
N ALA A 127 -30.64 21.06 6.99
CA ALA A 127 -30.86 21.38 8.39
C ALA A 127 -31.74 20.32 9.10
N ALA A 128 -32.81 19.86 8.44
CA ALA A 128 -33.68 18.82 8.97
C ALA A 128 -32.96 17.47 9.13
N LEU A 129 -32.08 17.11 8.17
CA LEU A 129 -31.25 15.90 8.26
C LEU A 129 -30.23 16.01 9.41
N ILE A 130 -29.56 17.16 9.55
CA ILE A 130 -28.58 17.44 10.62
C ILE A 130 -29.23 17.32 12.01
N GLU A 131 -30.47 17.76 12.15
CA GLU A 131 -31.23 17.63 13.41
C GLU A 131 -31.53 16.17 13.75
N GLN A 132 -31.85 15.33 12.76
CA GLN A 132 -32.40 13.99 12.95
C GLN A 132 -31.39 12.85 12.89
N LEU A 133 -30.26 13.03 12.19
CA LEU A 133 -29.27 11.95 12.00
C LEU A 133 -28.40 11.75 13.24
N PRO A 134 -28.04 10.51 13.60
CA PRO A 134 -26.95 10.28 14.56
C PRO A 134 -25.61 10.69 13.96
N ALA A 135 -24.62 10.94 14.81
CA ALA A 135 -23.24 10.95 14.34
C ALA A 135 -22.84 9.54 13.91
N VAL A 136 -22.24 9.40 12.74
CA VAL A 136 -21.69 8.11 12.28
C VAL A 136 -20.20 8.07 12.59
N VAL A 137 -19.78 7.10 13.39
CA VAL A 137 -18.39 6.87 13.79
C VAL A 137 -17.95 5.48 13.35
N TRP A 138 -16.88 5.40 12.59
CA TRP A 138 -16.28 4.14 12.14
C TRP A 138 -14.96 3.90 12.85
N LEU A 139 -14.85 2.75 13.51
CA LEU A 139 -13.67 2.31 14.26
C LEU A 139 -13.06 1.10 13.55
N SER A 140 -11.90 1.28 12.97
CA SER A 140 -11.16 0.30 12.19
C SER A 140 -9.99 -0.25 13.00
N TYR A 141 -9.97 -1.57 13.22
CA TYR A 141 -8.95 -2.22 14.03
C TYR A 141 -8.16 -3.24 13.20
N GLY A 142 -6.88 -3.40 13.52
CA GLY A 142 -6.06 -4.49 13.03
C GLY A 142 -5.79 -4.49 11.53
N VAL A 143 -5.53 -3.33 10.91
CA VAL A 143 -5.03 -3.25 9.52
C VAL A 143 -3.65 -3.90 9.40
N HIS A 144 -2.85 -3.85 10.45
CA HIS A 144 -1.65 -4.64 10.62
C HIS A 144 -1.95 -5.84 11.52
N GLY A 145 -1.82 -7.05 11.00
CA GLY A 145 -2.27 -8.25 11.71
C GLY A 145 -1.50 -8.59 12.98
N ASN A 146 -0.26 -8.10 13.11
CA ASN A 146 0.58 -8.27 14.31
C ASN A 146 0.46 -7.13 15.33
N GLU A 147 -0.42 -6.17 15.12
CA GLU A 147 -0.80 -5.13 16.06
C GLU A 147 -2.07 -5.60 16.80
N ILE A 148 -1.86 -6.38 17.83
CA ILE A 148 -2.79 -7.41 18.30
C ILE A 148 -3.88 -6.92 19.26
N SER A 149 -3.61 -5.92 20.10
CA SER A 149 -4.54 -5.49 21.17
C SER A 149 -5.80 -4.81 20.63
N SER A 150 -5.70 -4.21 19.45
CA SER A 150 -6.79 -3.48 18.85
C SER A 150 -8.02 -4.36 18.59
N GLY A 151 -7.87 -5.57 18.06
CA GLY A 151 -8.99 -6.48 17.80
C GLY A 151 -9.78 -6.87 19.05
N ASP A 152 -9.07 -7.16 20.16
CA ASP A 152 -9.75 -7.46 21.42
C ASP A 152 -10.36 -6.21 22.08
N ALA A 153 -9.79 -5.03 21.87
CA ALA A 153 -10.40 -3.76 22.29
C ALA A 153 -11.75 -3.52 21.56
N ALA A 154 -11.85 -3.93 20.31
CA ALA A 154 -13.11 -3.89 19.56
C ALA A 154 -14.19 -4.76 20.23
N LEU A 155 -13.82 -5.93 20.75
CA LEU A 155 -14.76 -6.83 21.44
C LEU A 155 -15.20 -6.24 22.80
N VAL A 156 -14.24 -5.67 23.58
CA VAL A 156 -14.55 -4.95 24.83
C VAL A 156 -15.56 -3.84 24.57
N LEU A 157 -15.32 -3.02 23.53
CA LEU A 157 -16.20 -1.89 23.19
C LEU A 157 -17.57 -2.39 22.75
N ALA A 158 -17.67 -3.41 21.91
CA ALA A 158 -18.92 -3.97 21.45
C ALA A 158 -19.77 -4.48 22.62
N HIS A 159 -19.16 -5.22 23.56
CA HIS A 159 -19.85 -5.67 24.77
C HIS A 159 -20.34 -4.50 25.63
N HIS A 160 -19.50 -3.50 25.93
CA HIS A 160 -19.90 -2.34 26.74
C HIS A 160 -21.04 -1.54 26.08
N LEU A 161 -20.96 -1.30 24.77
CA LEU A 161 -22.04 -0.63 24.03
C LEU A 161 -23.39 -1.38 24.15
N LEU A 162 -23.38 -2.68 24.30
CA LEU A 162 -24.61 -3.49 24.36
C LEU A 162 -25.05 -3.78 25.78
N ALA A 163 -24.13 -4.04 26.71
CA ALA A 163 -24.43 -4.52 28.04
C ALA A 163 -24.46 -3.42 29.12
N ALA A 164 -23.66 -2.32 28.96
CA ALA A 164 -23.56 -1.30 29.98
C ALA A 164 -24.80 -0.39 30.02
N ASN A 165 -25.31 -0.14 31.23
CA ASN A 165 -26.50 0.65 31.51
C ASN A 165 -26.19 1.97 32.26
N ASP A 166 -24.95 2.45 32.19
CA ASP A 166 -24.57 3.75 32.73
C ASP A 166 -24.93 4.90 31.76
N PRO A 167 -24.93 6.16 32.24
CA PRO A 167 -25.28 7.32 31.42
C PRO A 167 -24.39 7.53 30.19
N THR A 168 -23.10 7.20 30.27
CA THR A 168 -22.12 7.39 29.20
C THR A 168 -22.48 6.55 27.98
N PHE A 169 -22.59 5.22 28.15
CA PHE A 169 -22.92 4.32 27.04
C PHE A 169 -24.36 4.51 26.56
N THR A 170 -25.27 4.95 27.42
CA THR A 170 -26.64 5.30 27.02
C THR A 170 -26.61 6.52 26.09
N ALA A 171 -25.90 7.61 26.46
CA ALA A 171 -25.79 8.79 25.63
C ALA A 171 -25.11 8.50 24.27
N ILE A 172 -24.10 7.64 24.25
CA ILE A 172 -23.44 7.20 23.02
C ILE A 172 -24.45 6.48 22.11
N ARG A 173 -25.16 5.45 22.61
CA ARG A 173 -26.15 4.70 21.82
C ARG A 173 -27.26 5.55 21.23
N ASP A 174 -27.70 6.58 21.97
CA ASP A 174 -28.79 7.45 21.55
C ASP A 174 -28.40 8.46 20.47
N ASN A 175 -27.14 8.90 20.44
CA ASN A 175 -26.65 9.97 19.57
C ASN A 175 -25.69 9.51 18.48
N VAL A 176 -25.12 8.29 18.58
CA VAL A 176 -24.08 7.81 17.66
C VAL A 176 -24.49 6.46 17.05
N LEU A 177 -24.29 6.31 15.76
CA LEU A 177 -24.20 5.02 15.09
C LEU A 177 -22.71 4.62 15.08
N VAL A 178 -22.35 3.63 15.88
CA VAL A 178 -20.99 3.12 15.99
C VAL A 178 -20.80 1.93 15.06
N ILE A 179 -19.82 2.01 14.17
CA ILE A 179 -19.45 0.89 13.28
C ILE A 179 -18.09 0.36 13.75
N ILE A 180 -18.04 -0.91 14.12
CA ILE A 180 -16.87 -1.59 14.67
C ILE A 180 -16.38 -2.63 13.65
N ASP A 181 -15.19 -2.43 13.07
CA ASP A 181 -14.50 -3.34 12.14
C ASP A 181 -13.30 -3.95 12.88
N PRO A 182 -13.41 -5.17 13.48
CA PRO A 182 -12.47 -5.68 14.47
C PRO A 182 -11.17 -6.22 13.87
N ALA A 183 -11.14 -6.52 12.56
CA ALA A 183 -9.99 -7.16 11.93
C ALA A 183 -9.94 -6.88 10.42
N GLN A 184 -9.32 -5.76 10.05
CA GLN A 184 -9.12 -5.37 8.66
C GLN A 184 -8.16 -6.31 7.91
N ASN A 185 -7.26 -7.01 8.64
CA ASN A 185 -6.26 -7.93 8.11
C ASN A 185 -6.34 -9.29 8.81
N PRO A 186 -7.36 -10.09 8.52
CA PRO A 186 -7.50 -11.39 9.16
C PRO A 186 -6.39 -12.39 8.77
N ASP A 187 -5.79 -12.27 7.57
CA ASP A 187 -4.70 -13.15 7.12
C ASP A 187 -3.41 -12.89 7.88
N GLY A 188 -3.05 -11.62 8.03
CA GLY A 188 -1.88 -11.22 8.83
C GLY A 188 -2.03 -11.57 10.31
N ARG A 189 -3.23 -11.33 10.88
CA ARG A 189 -3.53 -11.70 12.27
C ARG A 189 -3.47 -13.22 12.49
N ALA A 190 -4.00 -14.01 11.57
CA ALA A 190 -3.92 -15.47 11.66
C ALA A 190 -2.47 -15.96 11.67
N ARG A 191 -1.60 -15.36 10.81
CA ARG A 191 -0.17 -15.67 10.75
C ARG A 191 0.53 -15.34 12.06
N PHE A 192 0.26 -14.17 12.64
CA PHE A 192 0.83 -13.79 13.95
C PHE A 192 0.36 -14.71 15.06
N VAL A 193 -0.95 -14.94 15.20
CA VAL A 193 -1.51 -15.78 16.28
C VAL A 193 -0.96 -17.19 16.21
N GLN A 194 -0.84 -17.78 15.01
CA GLN A 194 -0.24 -19.08 14.82
C GLN A 194 1.23 -19.11 15.25
N HIS A 195 2.01 -18.09 14.84
CA HIS A 195 3.41 -17.96 15.27
C HIS A 195 3.51 -17.86 16.79
N TYR A 196 2.73 -17.00 17.42
CA TYR A 196 2.72 -16.83 18.87
C TYR A 196 2.41 -18.13 19.59
N GLN A 197 1.33 -18.82 19.20
CA GLN A 197 0.91 -20.08 19.82
C GLN A 197 1.94 -21.21 19.68
N GLN A 198 2.69 -21.25 18.59
CA GLN A 198 3.75 -22.24 18.37
C GLN A 198 4.97 -22.02 19.27
N HIS A 199 5.23 -20.80 19.70
CA HIS A 199 6.45 -20.43 20.43
C HIS A 199 6.20 -20.01 21.88
N ALA A 200 4.94 -19.81 22.26
CA ALA A 200 4.58 -19.45 23.63
C ALA A 200 4.94 -20.54 24.62
N GLY A 201 5.58 -20.16 25.75
CA GLY A 201 5.91 -21.05 26.86
C GLY A 201 4.71 -21.29 27.79
N ILE A 202 4.96 -21.96 28.92
CA ILE A 202 3.95 -22.13 29.98
C ILE A 202 3.60 -20.77 30.59
N GLU A 203 4.57 -19.88 30.70
CA GLU A 203 4.41 -18.48 31.13
C GLU A 203 4.88 -17.56 30.01
N PRO A 204 4.20 -16.41 29.78
CA PRO A 204 4.62 -15.43 28.78
C PRO A 204 6.01 -14.87 29.08
N ALA A 205 6.87 -14.77 28.08
CA ALA A 205 8.24 -14.29 28.22
C ALA A 205 8.34 -12.80 27.87
N PRO A 206 8.72 -11.90 28.83
CA PRO A 206 8.79 -10.46 28.57
C PRO A 206 10.01 -10.05 27.73
N SER A 207 11.02 -10.91 27.61
CA SER A 207 12.28 -10.61 26.92
C SER A 207 12.09 -10.34 25.41
N ALA A 208 12.70 -9.27 24.90
CA ALA A 208 12.64 -8.89 23.50
C ALA A 208 13.23 -9.94 22.53
N ILE A 209 14.01 -10.88 23.03
CA ILE A 209 14.62 -11.96 22.21
C ILE A 209 13.84 -13.29 22.30
N ALA A 210 12.76 -13.37 23.09
CA ALA A 210 11.93 -14.56 23.18
C ALA A 210 11.32 -14.90 21.81
N ALA A 211 11.31 -16.20 21.47
CA ALA A 211 10.83 -16.68 20.16
C ALA A 211 9.37 -16.28 19.90
N GLU A 212 8.51 -16.30 20.93
CA GLU A 212 7.11 -15.89 20.82
C GLU A 212 6.90 -14.43 20.38
N ARG A 213 7.91 -13.56 20.59
CA ARG A 213 7.89 -12.14 20.23
C ARG A 213 8.66 -11.80 18.96
N ARG A 214 9.36 -12.78 18.39
CA ARG A 214 10.20 -12.65 17.19
C ARG A 214 9.58 -13.38 16.01
N GLU A 215 8.77 -12.68 15.26
CA GLU A 215 8.17 -13.24 14.06
C GLU A 215 9.24 -13.61 13.01
N ALA A 216 9.09 -14.80 12.44
CA ALA A 216 9.86 -15.17 11.25
C ALA A 216 9.38 -14.33 10.04
N TRP A 217 10.26 -14.18 9.05
CA TRP A 217 9.86 -13.61 7.76
C TRP A 217 8.63 -14.36 7.18
N PRO A 218 7.60 -13.66 6.65
CA PRO A 218 7.48 -12.21 6.43
C PRO A 218 6.84 -11.43 7.59
N GLY A 219 6.48 -12.07 8.71
CA GLY A 219 5.73 -11.50 9.83
C GLY A 219 4.23 -11.35 9.56
N GLY A 220 3.47 -10.98 10.60
CA GLY A 220 2.01 -10.83 10.54
C GLY A 220 1.51 -9.43 10.18
N ARG A 221 2.40 -8.45 9.96
CA ARG A 221 1.99 -7.06 9.63
C ARG A 221 1.12 -6.99 8.38
N THR A 222 1.53 -7.67 7.33
CA THR A 222 0.97 -7.58 5.98
C THR A 222 -0.08 -8.66 5.70
N ASN A 223 -0.91 -8.47 4.65
CA ASN A 223 -1.89 -9.44 4.20
C ASN A 223 -1.26 -10.65 3.46
N HIS A 224 -2.05 -11.44 2.71
CA HIS A 224 -1.57 -12.59 1.93
C HIS A 224 -0.47 -12.25 0.93
N TYR A 225 -0.66 -11.20 0.13
CA TYR A 225 0.33 -10.72 -0.85
C TYR A 225 1.39 -9.81 -0.24
N LEU A 226 1.52 -9.77 1.07
CA LEU A 226 2.47 -8.98 1.82
C LEU A 226 2.35 -7.47 1.57
N PHE A 227 1.12 -6.99 1.35
CA PHE A 227 0.83 -5.56 1.27
C PHE A 227 0.62 -4.97 2.66
N ASP A 228 1.20 -3.79 2.88
CA ASP A 228 0.79 -2.89 3.94
C ASP A 228 -0.52 -2.21 3.51
N MET A 229 -1.64 -2.67 4.05
CA MET A 229 -2.96 -2.16 3.65
C MET A 229 -3.21 -0.73 4.17
N ASN A 230 -2.44 -0.25 5.15
CA ASN A 230 -2.43 1.16 5.53
C ASN A 230 -1.58 2.03 4.57
N ARG A 231 -1.37 1.55 3.36
CA ARG A 231 -0.77 2.27 2.22
C ARG A 231 -1.61 2.13 0.94
N ASP A 232 -2.70 1.37 0.98
CA ASP A 232 -3.48 0.95 -0.20
C ASP A 232 -4.80 1.72 -0.38
N TRP A 233 -5.14 2.67 0.50
CA TRP A 233 -6.46 3.29 0.56
C TRP A 233 -6.88 4.02 -0.73
N PHE A 234 -5.97 4.67 -1.47
CA PHE A 234 -6.29 5.25 -2.77
C PHE A 234 -5.95 4.33 -3.95
N ALA A 235 -5.03 3.39 -3.75
CA ALA A 235 -4.60 2.47 -4.80
C ALA A 235 -5.63 1.36 -5.05
N LEU A 236 -6.35 0.92 -4.00
CA LEU A 236 -7.41 -0.11 -4.02
C LEU A 236 -6.95 -1.41 -4.69
N THR A 237 -5.70 -1.82 -4.42
CA THR A 237 -5.14 -3.03 -5.02
C THR A 237 -5.64 -4.30 -4.32
N GLN A 238 -5.94 -4.22 -3.02
CA GLN A 238 -6.32 -5.36 -2.18
C GLN A 238 -7.85 -5.49 -2.04
N PRO A 239 -8.42 -6.73 -2.02
CA PRO A 239 -9.86 -6.94 -1.89
C PRO A 239 -10.40 -6.42 -0.56
N GLU A 240 -9.62 -6.54 0.52
CA GLU A 240 -9.95 -6.05 1.85
C GLU A 240 -10.17 -4.54 1.83
N THR A 241 -9.24 -3.80 1.22
CA THR A 241 -9.33 -2.33 1.09
C THR A 241 -10.50 -1.92 0.18
N ARG A 242 -10.73 -2.65 -0.93
CA ARG A 242 -11.87 -2.36 -1.83
C ARG A 242 -13.21 -2.50 -1.13
N GLY A 243 -13.41 -3.57 -0.38
CA GLY A 243 -14.65 -3.78 0.36
C GLY A 243 -14.88 -2.73 1.44
N LYS A 244 -13.83 -2.36 2.17
CA LYS A 244 -13.89 -1.32 3.19
C LYS A 244 -14.24 0.05 2.59
N VAL A 245 -13.54 0.49 1.56
CA VAL A 245 -13.80 1.77 0.90
C VAL A 245 -15.24 1.82 0.36
N ALA A 246 -15.73 0.73 -0.26
CA ALA A 246 -17.13 0.66 -0.69
C ALA A 246 -18.11 0.87 0.48
N SER A 247 -17.89 0.20 1.63
CA SER A 247 -18.72 0.36 2.81
C SER A 247 -18.64 1.76 3.44
N LEU A 248 -17.45 2.36 3.47
CA LEU A 248 -17.30 3.75 3.95
C LEU A 248 -18.07 4.75 3.08
N LEU A 249 -18.11 4.55 1.77
CA LEU A 249 -18.88 5.38 0.84
C LEU A 249 -20.41 5.18 0.95
N GLU A 250 -20.89 4.10 1.58
CA GLU A 250 -22.29 3.93 1.92
C GLU A 250 -22.70 4.78 3.13
N TYR A 251 -21.81 4.91 4.12
CA TYR A 251 -22.11 5.57 5.39
C TYR A 251 -21.56 6.99 5.52
N TYR A 252 -20.50 7.33 4.81
CA TYR A 252 -19.78 8.61 4.95
C TYR A 252 -19.57 8.98 6.43
N PRO A 253 -18.76 8.23 7.19
CA PRO A 253 -18.58 8.48 8.61
C PRO A 253 -18.04 9.87 8.88
N LEU A 254 -18.56 10.54 9.93
CA LEU A 254 -18.10 11.86 10.36
C LEU A 254 -16.77 11.80 11.10
N VAL A 255 -16.51 10.66 11.75
CA VAL A 255 -15.27 10.35 12.45
C VAL A 255 -14.84 8.94 12.07
N HIS A 256 -13.57 8.78 11.72
CA HIS A 256 -12.93 7.50 11.43
C HIS A 256 -11.67 7.36 12.27
N ALA A 257 -11.52 6.26 13.00
CA ALA A 257 -10.30 5.95 13.72
C ALA A 257 -9.67 4.68 13.19
N ASP A 258 -8.39 4.74 12.84
CA ASP A 258 -7.54 3.59 12.49
C ASP A 258 -6.61 3.27 13.67
N ILE A 259 -6.68 2.05 14.17
CA ILE A 259 -6.22 1.69 15.52
C ILE A 259 -5.04 0.72 15.44
N HIS A 260 -3.87 1.16 15.92
CA HIS A 260 -2.54 0.59 15.69
C HIS A 260 -1.74 0.36 16.96
N GLU A 261 -0.55 -0.26 16.79
CA GLU A 261 0.44 -0.43 17.86
C GLU A 261 1.84 0.04 17.44
N MET A 262 2.51 0.73 18.35
CA MET A 262 3.91 1.16 18.24
C MET A 262 4.88 0.16 18.90
N GLY A 263 6.16 0.54 18.96
CA GLY A 263 7.18 -0.19 19.69
C GLY A 263 6.92 -0.26 21.21
N THR A 264 7.41 -1.31 21.86
CA THR A 264 7.21 -1.60 23.30
C THR A 264 7.60 -0.44 24.23
N ASN A 265 8.58 0.39 23.86
CA ASN A 265 9.06 1.53 24.68
C ASN A 265 8.20 2.80 24.55
N SER A 266 7.17 2.80 23.73
CA SER A 266 6.27 3.94 23.52
C SER A 266 5.20 4.02 24.62
N THR A 267 4.36 5.09 24.55
CA THR A 267 3.20 5.27 25.43
C THR A 267 1.91 5.08 24.63
N TYR A 268 1.18 6.15 24.41
CA TYR A 268 -0.01 6.16 23.56
C TYR A 268 -0.04 7.44 22.71
N TYR A 269 -0.42 7.30 21.44
CA TYR A 269 -0.63 8.41 20.53
C TYR A 269 -2.10 8.51 20.09
N PHE A 270 -2.61 9.75 20.07
CA PHE A 270 -3.86 10.14 19.42
C PHE A 270 -3.75 11.57 18.86
N PRO A 271 -4.67 12.00 17.95
CA PRO A 271 -4.61 13.32 17.35
C PRO A 271 -4.58 14.48 18.34
N PRO A 272 -4.14 15.66 17.89
CA PRO A 272 -3.86 16.04 16.51
C PRO A 272 -2.51 15.52 15.99
N PRO A 273 -2.43 15.27 14.67
CA PRO A 273 -1.22 14.75 14.03
C PRO A 273 -0.11 15.80 13.93
N ALA A 274 1.11 15.33 13.63
CA ALA A 274 2.25 16.16 13.29
C ALA A 274 2.07 16.85 11.92
N LYS A 275 2.94 17.80 11.61
CA LYS A 275 3.14 18.31 10.24
C LYS A 275 3.99 17.31 9.43
N PRO A 276 3.82 17.26 8.10
CA PRO A 276 2.94 18.09 7.28
C PRO A 276 1.51 17.54 7.16
N PHE A 277 0.58 18.44 6.81
CA PHE A 277 -0.79 18.06 6.46
C PHE A 277 -0.98 18.04 4.95
N ASN A 278 -1.84 17.15 4.46
CA ASN A 278 -2.33 17.23 3.08
C ASN A 278 -2.94 18.62 2.85
N PRO A 279 -2.61 19.31 1.74
CA PRO A 279 -3.04 20.70 1.49
C PRO A 279 -4.56 20.84 1.40
N HIS A 280 -5.29 19.75 1.16
CA HIS A 280 -6.75 19.74 1.05
C HIS A 280 -7.49 19.45 2.37
N ILE A 281 -6.76 19.22 3.47
CA ILE A 281 -7.33 19.16 4.83
C ILE A 281 -7.61 20.56 5.32
N THR A 282 -8.88 20.83 5.65
CA THR A 282 -9.35 22.19 6.01
C THR A 282 -8.98 22.59 7.43
N GLY A 283 -8.96 23.91 7.69
CA GLY A 283 -8.79 24.44 9.05
C GLY A 283 -9.87 23.96 10.02
N GLN A 284 -11.10 23.78 9.55
CA GLN A 284 -12.21 23.26 10.35
C GLN A 284 -12.00 21.78 10.74
N GLN A 285 -11.41 20.95 9.86
CA GLN A 285 -11.06 19.58 10.20
C GLN A 285 -9.92 19.54 11.23
N LYS A 286 -8.88 20.37 11.07
CA LYS A 286 -7.79 20.47 12.07
C LYS A 286 -8.32 20.86 13.45
N ALA A 287 -9.23 21.83 13.52
CA ALA A 287 -9.90 22.22 14.78
C ALA A 287 -10.78 21.09 15.35
N GLY A 288 -11.41 20.28 14.49
CA GLY A 288 -12.19 19.10 14.91
C GLY A 288 -11.32 18.01 15.49
N LEU A 289 -10.15 17.72 14.88
CA LEU A 289 -9.17 16.77 15.40
C LEU A 289 -8.60 17.23 16.76
N ASP A 290 -8.37 18.55 16.93
CA ASP A 290 -7.95 19.11 18.23
C ASP A 290 -9.03 18.91 19.32
N ALA A 291 -10.30 19.11 18.98
CA ALA A 291 -11.41 18.89 19.91
C ALA A 291 -11.56 17.41 20.32
N LEU A 292 -11.43 16.49 19.38
CA LEU A 292 -11.40 15.02 19.65
C LEU A 292 -10.21 14.66 20.53
N GLY A 293 -9.01 15.18 20.20
CA GLY A 293 -7.80 14.95 21.02
C GLY A 293 -7.94 15.42 22.46
N LYS A 294 -8.53 16.57 22.70
CA LYS A 294 -8.82 17.08 24.06
C LYS A 294 -9.76 16.15 24.83
N GLY A 295 -10.81 15.65 24.19
CA GLY A 295 -11.73 14.70 24.83
C GLY A 295 -11.07 13.38 25.20
N MET A 296 -10.14 12.88 24.36
CA MET A 296 -9.35 11.70 24.71
C MET A 296 -8.36 11.98 25.84
N ALA A 297 -7.70 13.15 25.83
CA ALA A 297 -6.80 13.56 26.90
C ALA A 297 -7.51 13.57 28.25
N GLU A 298 -8.73 14.12 28.35
CA GLU A 298 -9.54 14.11 29.58
C GLU A 298 -9.76 12.70 30.15
N ILE A 299 -9.96 11.69 29.26
CA ILE A 299 -10.12 10.29 29.67
C ILE A 299 -8.79 9.70 30.12
N PHE A 300 -7.70 9.93 29.35
CA PHE A 300 -6.39 9.39 29.71
C PHE A 300 -5.86 9.98 31.02
N ASP A 301 -6.03 11.29 31.23
CA ASP A 301 -5.68 11.97 32.49
C ASP A 301 -6.47 11.40 33.67
N ARG A 302 -7.76 11.11 33.47
CA ARG A 302 -8.62 10.49 34.51
C ARG A 302 -8.13 9.10 34.92
N PHE A 303 -7.62 8.30 33.97
CA PHE A 303 -7.11 6.96 34.24
C PHE A 303 -5.60 6.93 34.50
N GLY A 304 -4.91 8.07 34.45
CA GLY A 304 -3.48 8.21 34.77
C GLY A 304 -2.57 7.58 33.72
N PHE A 305 -2.98 7.56 32.43
CA PHE A 305 -2.18 7.04 31.33
C PHE A 305 -1.43 8.15 30.58
N ASP A 306 -0.15 7.90 30.30
CA ASP A 306 0.69 8.78 29.50
C ASP A 306 0.32 8.69 28.02
N TYR A 307 0.37 9.85 27.31
CA TYR A 307 0.12 9.99 25.89
C TYR A 307 0.96 11.11 25.27
N PHE A 308 1.02 11.15 23.95
CA PHE A 308 1.59 12.26 23.18
C PHE A 308 0.75 12.56 21.93
N THR A 309 0.91 13.77 21.39
CA THR A 309 0.25 14.28 20.21
C THR A 309 1.22 15.12 19.39
N ARG A 310 0.94 15.38 18.12
CA ARG A 310 1.71 16.28 17.24
C ARG A 310 3.15 15.83 16.98
N GLU A 311 3.42 14.56 17.12
CA GLU A 311 4.73 13.95 16.89
C GLU A 311 4.57 12.69 16.02
N VAL A 312 5.61 12.35 15.25
CA VAL A 312 5.77 11.13 14.44
C VAL A 312 4.78 11.01 13.28
N PHE A 313 3.48 10.94 13.56
CA PHE A 313 2.45 10.61 12.58
C PHE A 313 1.89 11.89 11.96
N ASP A 314 2.07 12.03 10.63
CA ASP A 314 1.53 13.15 9.84
C ASP A 314 0.16 12.80 9.22
N ALA A 315 -0.44 13.76 8.52
CA ALA A 315 -1.68 13.58 7.76
C ALA A 315 -1.48 14.05 6.31
N LEU A 316 -0.42 13.58 5.64
CA LEU A 316 -0.05 14.02 4.29
C LEU A 316 -0.46 13.00 3.22
N TYR A 317 -0.02 11.75 3.35
CA TYR A 317 -0.15 10.74 2.32
C TYR A 317 -1.59 10.16 2.25
N PRO A 318 -2.27 10.21 1.07
CA PRO A 318 -3.68 9.82 0.96
C PRO A 318 -3.92 8.30 1.04
N GLY A 319 -2.90 7.51 1.19
CA GLY A 319 -3.00 6.06 1.32
C GLY A 319 -3.19 5.56 2.75
N TYR A 320 -3.26 6.46 3.75
CA TYR A 320 -3.51 6.10 5.15
C TYR A 320 -4.99 6.02 5.50
N GLY A 321 -5.30 5.19 6.50
CA GLY A 321 -6.65 5.03 7.06
C GLY A 321 -7.19 6.26 7.78
N ASP A 322 -6.39 7.25 8.10
CA ASP A 322 -6.82 8.54 8.65
C ASP A 322 -6.97 9.61 7.57
N THR A 323 -6.02 9.70 6.62
CA THR A 323 -5.98 10.76 5.62
C THR A 323 -7.02 10.58 4.52
N TRP A 324 -7.21 9.35 4.01
CA TRP A 324 -8.20 9.08 2.97
C TRP A 324 -9.64 9.44 3.40
N PRO A 325 -10.16 9.00 4.57
CA PRO A 325 -11.49 9.41 5.02
C PRO A 325 -11.60 10.92 5.25
N THR A 326 -10.51 11.57 5.69
CA THR A 326 -10.45 13.02 5.89
C THR A 326 -10.67 13.78 4.59
N LEU A 327 -10.16 13.26 3.46
CA LEU A 327 -10.39 13.84 2.13
C LEU A 327 -11.81 13.62 1.61
N HIS A 328 -12.61 12.79 2.27
CA HIS A 328 -14.05 12.62 2.06
C HIS A 328 -14.92 13.42 3.03
N GLY A 329 -14.31 14.15 3.98
CA GLY A 329 -15.02 15.02 4.92
C GLY A 329 -15.11 14.48 6.36
N SER A 330 -14.57 13.30 6.61
CA SER A 330 -14.44 12.73 7.96
C SER A 330 -13.41 13.51 8.80
N LEU A 331 -13.40 13.28 10.11
CA LEU A 331 -12.24 13.52 10.97
C LEU A 331 -11.52 12.16 11.11
N GLY A 332 -10.52 11.94 10.25
CA GLY A 332 -9.70 10.73 10.27
C GLY A 332 -8.61 10.81 11.33
N MET A 333 -8.42 9.72 12.06
CA MET A 333 -7.50 9.66 13.19
C MET A 333 -6.71 8.36 13.18
N THR A 334 -5.47 8.42 13.60
CA THR A 334 -4.65 7.26 13.97
C THR A 334 -4.51 7.19 15.48
N PHE A 335 -4.68 6.01 16.06
CA PHE A 335 -4.37 5.70 17.45
C PHE A 335 -3.24 4.68 17.49
N GLU A 336 -2.28 4.89 18.42
CA GLU A 336 -1.13 4.02 18.52
C GLU A 336 -0.82 3.71 19.99
N THR A 337 -0.85 2.45 20.40
CA THR A 337 -0.44 2.03 21.75
C THR A 337 0.91 1.32 21.74
N ALA A 338 1.60 1.35 22.86
CA ALA A 338 2.78 0.51 23.07
C ALA A 338 2.41 -0.97 22.96
N SER A 339 3.09 -1.72 22.07
CA SER A 339 2.85 -3.14 21.87
C SER A 339 3.60 -4.02 22.87
N ALA A 340 2.92 -4.99 23.44
CA ALA A 340 3.55 -6.08 24.18
C ALA A 340 4.17 -7.14 23.25
N ARG A 341 3.79 -7.18 21.96
CA ARG A 341 4.18 -8.22 20.98
C ARG A 341 4.00 -9.66 21.48
N GLY A 342 2.96 -9.89 22.24
CA GLY A 342 2.61 -11.09 22.97
C GLY A 342 1.78 -10.69 24.18
N LEU A 343 1.68 -11.52 25.21
CA LEU A 343 0.91 -11.16 26.43
C LEU A 343 1.67 -10.21 27.36
N VAL A 344 3.01 -10.18 27.31
CA VAL A 344 3.83 -9.30 28.12
C VAL A 344 5.11 -8.88 27.38
N GLY A 345 5.52 -7.64 27.54
CA GLY A 345 6.77 -7.11 27.01
C GLY A 345 7.52 -6.30 28.04
N GLN A 346 8.85 -6.37 28.05
CA GLN A 346 9.68 -5.55 28.92
C GLN A 346 10.23 -4.33 28.16
N ARG A 347 10.06 -3.15 28.74
CA ARG A 347 10.67 -1.91 28.26
C ARG A 347 12.14 -1.82 28.63
N SER A 348 12.87 -0.90 28.01
CA SER A 348 14.28 -0.65 28.26
C SER A 348 14.58 -0.15 29.67
N ASP A 349 13.60 0.45 30.38
CA ASP A 349 13.69 0.88 31.78
C ASP A 349 13.37 -0.24 32.79
N GLY A 350 13.07 -1.44 32.29
CA GLY A 350 12.73 -2.61 33.07
C GLY A 350 11.23 -2.73 33.44
N SER A 351 10.41 -1.73 33.14
CA SER A 351 8.95 -1.80 33.33
C SER A 351 8.31 -2.79 32.35
N LEU A 352 7.13 -3.29 32.69
CA LEU A 352 6.37 -4.20 31.86
C LEU A 352 5.23 -3.46 31.15
N VAL A 353 4.92 -3.88 29.94
CA VAL A 353 3.71 -3.55 29.21
C VAL A 353 2.98 -4.86 28.93
N THR A 354 1.69 -4.91 29.24
CA THR A 354 0.89 -6.12 29.03
C THR A 354 -0.04 -5.94 27.81
N TYR A 355 -0.46 -7.06 27.24
CA TYR A 355 -1.48 -7.10 26.21
C TYR A 355 -2.80 -6.45 26.71
N ARG A 356 -3.18 -6.75 27.97
CA ARG A 356 -4.34 -6.16 28.62
C ARG A 356 -4.26 -4.63 28.70
N ASP A 357 -3.08 -4.06 28.98
CA ASP A 357 -2.89 -2.60 28.98
C ASP A 357 -3.16 -1.99 27.60
N GLY A 358 -2.70 -2.64 26.53
CA GLY A 358 -2.97 -2.20 25.16
C GLY A 358 -4.46 -2.23 24.83
N VAL A 359 -5.15 -3.32 25.19
CA VAL A 359 -6.62 -3.47 25.03
C VAL A 359 -7.35 -2.37 25.80
N HIS A 360 -6.96 -2.10 27.05
CA HIS A 360 -7.60 -1.08 27.89
C HIS A 360 -7.42 0.35 27.35
N ARG A 361 -6.20 0.71 26.95
CA ARG A 361 -5.92 2.04 26.38
C ARG A 361 -6.69 2.29 25.09
N HIS A 362 -6.76 1.31 24.18
CA HIS A 362 -7.55 1.42 22.96
C HIS A 362 -9.05 1.55 23.23
N PHE A 363 -9.55 0.78 24.19
CA PHE A 363 -10.93 0.90 24.63
C PHE A 363 -11.24 2.31 25.14
N LEU A 364 -10.38 2.88 26.00
CA LEU A 364 -10.56 4.23 26.55
C LEU A 364 -10.50 5.31 25.47
N ALA A 365 -9.55 5.23 24.53
CA ALA A 365 -9.46 6.18 23.42
C ALA A 365 -10.73 6.17 22.56
N THR A 366 -11.27 4.98 22.27
CA THR A 366 -12.51 4.85 21.51
C THR A 366 -13.73 5.35 22.29
N VAL A 367 -13.82 5.10 23.59
CA VAL A 367 -14.90 5.66 24.43
C VAL A 367 -14.82 7.19 24.47
N GLY A 368 -13.62 7.77 24.65
CA GLY A 368 -13.40 9.23 24.60
C GLY A 368 -13.86 9.84 23.26
N THR A 369 -13.50 9.20 22.15
CA THR A 369 -13.95 9.58 20.80
C THR A 369 -15.48 9.60 20.69
N LEU A 370 -16.15 8.52 21.16
CA LEU A 370 -17.59 8.37 21.08
C LEU A 370 -18.34 9.36 21.98
N MET A 371 -17.78 9.69 23.16
CA MET A 371 -18.33 10.73 24.06
C MET A 371 -18.32 12.11 23.37
N VAL A 372 -17.20 12.49 22.73
CA VAL A 372 -17.12 13.73 21.96
C VAL A 372 -18.09 13.72 20.78
N ALA A 373 -18.15 12.61 20.04
CA ALA A 373 -19.07 12.47 18.90
C ALA A 373 -20.54 12.58 19.30
N ALA A 374 -20.90 12.03 20.47
CA ALA A 374 -22.25 12.13 21.03
C ALA A 374 -22.59 13.58 21.45
N ARG A 375 -21.65 14.28 22.09
CA ARG A 375 -21.77 15.66 22.52
C ARG A 375 -21.89 16.63 21.36
N ASP A 376 -21.01 16.49 20.36
CA ASP A 376 -20.78 17.42 19.27
C ASP A 376 -21.46 16.97 17.96
N ARG A 377 -22.45 16.04 18.04
CA ARG A 377 -23.12 15.41 16.91
C ARG A 377 -23.54 16.39 15.80
N GLN A 378 -24.23 17.46 16.18
CA GLN A 378 -24.74 18.45 15.23
C GLN A 378 -23.60 19.19 14.52
N ALA A 379 -22.59 19.65 15.28
CA ALA A 379 -21.43 20.34 14.72
C ALA A 379 -20.60 19.46 13.77
N LEU A 380 -20.54 18.15 14.03
CA LEU A 380 -19.90 17.19 13.13
C LEU A 380 -20.64 17.08 11.79
N LEU A 381 -21.97 16.99 11.81
CA LEU A 381 -22.83 16.94 10.61
C LEU A 381 -22.76 18.24 9.81
N GLU A 382 -22.82 19.39 10.48
CA GLU A 382 -22.69 20.72 9.84
C GLU A 382 -21.32 20.88 9.14
N ARG A 383 -20.23 20.47 9.80
CA ARG A 383 -18.88 20.50 9.24
C ARG A 383 -18.77 19.61 8.00
N PHE A 384 -19.28 18.38 8.07
CA PHE A 384 -19.29 17.45 6.96
C PHE A 384 -20.03 18.02 5.75
N TYR A 385 -21.24 18.54 5.94
CA TYR A 385 -22.03 19.16 4.87
C TYR A 385 -21.30 20.36 4.24
N ALA A 386 -20.75 21.25 5.07
CA ALA A 386 -19.99 22.41 4.60
C ALA A 386 -18.76 21.99 3.78
N PHE A 387 -18.00 20.99 4.25
CA PHE A 387 -16.84 20.44 3.54
C PHE A 387 -17.18 19.96 2.13
N ARG A 388 -18.28 19.22 1.98
CA ARG A 388 -18.76 18.67 0.70
C ARG A 388 -19.28 19.78 -0.22
N ARG A 389 -19.99 20.77 0.35
CA ARG A 389 -20.54 21.91 -0.40
C ARG A 389 -19.45 22.83 -0.95
N GLU A 390 -18.45 23.18 -0.15
CA GLU A 390 -17.33 24.03 -0.58
C GLU A 390 -16.53 23.41 -1.72
N ALA A 391 -16.46 22.08 -1.83
CA ALA A 391 -15.75 21.41 -2.91
C ALA A 391 -16.39 21.61 -4.29
N LEU A 392 -17.67 21.98 -4.37
CA LEU A 392 -18.39 22.18 -5.63
C LEU A 392 -17.90 23.40 -6.42
N ASP A 393 -17.26 24.36 -5.76
CA ASP A 393 -16.83 25.63 -6.37
C ASP A 393 -15.46 25.55 -7.05
N ASP A 394 -14.76 24.42 -7.00
CA ASP A 394 -13.42 24.24 -7.59
C ASP A 394 -13.51 24.19 -9.14
N PRO A 395 -12.92 25.17 -9.86
CA PRO A 395 -13.01 25.24 -11.33
C PRO A 395 -12.08 24.28 -12.07
N ARG A 396 -11.20 23.56 -11.38
CA ARG A 396 -10.17 22.70 -11.97
C ARG A 396 -10.79 21.53 -12.71
N VAL A 397 -10.27 21.28 -13.92
CA VAL A 397 -10.65 20.14 -14.78
C VAL A 397 -9.39 19.42 -15.24
N TYR A 398 -9.47 18.12 -15.30
CA TYR A 398 -8.41 17.23 -15.77
C TYR A 398 -8.88 16.46 -17.01
N GLY A 399 -8.00 16.33 -18.00
CA GLY A 399 -8.25 15.57 -19.22
C GLY A 399 -7.12 14.60 -19.53
N VAL A 400 -7.45 13.34 -19.79
CA VAL A 400 -6.50 12.29 -20.22
C VAL A 400 -6.94 11.79 -21.58
N ASP A 401 -6.15 12.10 -22.62
CA ASP A 401 -6.47 11.76 -24.01
C ASP A 401 -6.31 10.26 -24.25
N LEU A 402 -7.35 9.63 -24.77
CA LEU A 402 -7.34 8.21 -25.09
C LEU A 402 -6.39 7.87 -26.24
N ALA A 403 -6.29 8.74 -27.27
CA ALA A 403 -5.46 8.48 -28.44
C ALA A 403 -3.96 8.65 -28.20
N GLN A 404 -3.56 9.42 -27.19
CA GLN A 404 -2.15 9.67 -26.86
C GLN A 404 -1.63 8.77 -25.73
N ASN A 405 -2.50 7.97 -25.12
CA ASN A 405 -2.16 7.14 -23.98
C ASN A 405 -2.53 5.66 -24.21
N ASP A 406 -1.98 4.77 -23.41
CA ASP A 406 -2.44 3.38 -23.33
C ASP A 406 -3.91 3.33 -22.88
N ALA A 407 -4.79 2.88 -23.75
CA ALA A 407 -6.22 2.82 -23.52
C ALA A 407 -6.60 1.97 -22.29
N SER A 408 -5.84 0.91 -22.01
CA SER A 408 -6.04 0.05 -20.85
C SER A 408 -5.75 0.81 -19.56
N LEU A 409 -4.66 1.59 -19.53
CA LEU A 409 -4.27 2.39 -18.37
C LEU A 409 -5.21 3.58 -18.15
N VAL A 410 -5.68 4.24 -19.24
CA VAL A 410 -6.68 5.32 -19.14
C VAL A 410 -7.98 4.81 -18.52
N ARG A 411 -8.46 3.67 -18.99
CA ARG A 411 -9.67 3.03 -18.44
C ARG A 411 -9.45 2.51 -17.01
N GLY A 412 -8.25 1.99 -16.71
CA GLY A 412 -7.86 1.59 -15.37
C GLY A 412 -7.89 2.76 -14.38
N LEU A 413 -7.38 3.93 -14.79
CA LEU A 413 -7.47 5.18 -14.01
C LEU A 413 -8.92 5.57 -13.74
N ALA A 414 -9.77 5.61 -14.78
CA ALA A 414 -11.18 5.94 -14.65
C ALA A 414 -11.91 5.02 -13.65
N SER A 415 -11.70 3.71 -13.78
CA SER A 415 -12.32 2.73 -12.87
C SER A 415 -11.82 2.86 -11.43
N ARG A 416 -10.54 3.19 -11.23
CA ARG A 416 -9.97 3.42 -9.90
C ARG A 416 -10.55 4.68 -9.25
N LEU A 417 -10.70 5.76 -10.00
CA LEU A 417 -11.31 7.01 -9.52
C LEU A 417 -12.79 6.81 -9.17
N GLU A 418 -13.56 6.09 -10.02
CA GLU A 418 -14.97 5.78 -9.75
C GLU A 418 -15.14 5.03 -8.43
N ARG A 419 -14.30 4.02 -8.16
CA ARG A 419 -14.30 3.27 -6.91
C ARG A 419 -13.97 4.11 -5.67
N GLN A 420 -13.35 5.28 -5.86
CA GLN A 420 -13.10 6.27 -4.82
C GLN A 420 -14.31 7.18 -4.53
N GLY A 421 -15.44 6.97 -5.21
CA GLY A 421 -16.59 7.86 -5.15
C GLY A 421 -16.38 9.18 -5.92
N ILE A 422 -15.48 9.19 -6.88
CA ILE A 422 -15.20 10.31 -7.79
C ILE A 422 -16.03 10.13 -9.07
N GLU A 423 -16.70 11.20 -9.48
CA GLU A 423 -17.41 11.24 -10.76
C GLU A 423 -16.43 11.41 -11.92
N VAL A 424 -16.49 10.47 -12.84
CA VAL A 424 -15.65 10.41 -14.03
C VAL A 424 -16.53 10.52 -15.27
N PHE A 425 -16.04 11.22 -16.28
CA PHE A 425 -16.74 11.45 -17.54
C PHE A 425 -15.87 11.00 -18.73
N GLU A 426 -16.55 10.67 -19.84
CA GLU A 426 -15.94 10.47 -21.15
C GLU A 426 -16.38 11.57 -22.12
N THR A 427 -15.47 11.95 -23.03
CA THR A 427 -15.81 12.86 -24.13
C THR A 427 -16.66 12.13 -25.18
N THR A 428 -17.77 12.76 -25.59
CA THR A 428 -18.67 12.20 -26.64
C THR A 428 -18.13 12.42 -28.06
N SER A 429 -17.25 13.40 -28.25
CA SER A 429 -16.57 13.78 -29.49
C SER A 429 -15.26 14.47 -29.15
N GLU A 430 -14.53 14.93 -30.14
CA GLU A 430 -13.34 15.75 -29.90
C GLU A 430 -13.68 16.95 -29.00
N LEU A 431 -12.85 17.15 -27.96
CA LEU A 431 -12.99 18.24 -26.99
C LEU A 431 -11.69 19.03 -26.88
N ARG A 432 -11.75 20.35 -27.09
CA ARG A 432 -10.63 21.23 -26.80
C ARG A 432 -10.62 21.62 -25.31
N LEU A 433 -9.58 21.18 -24.60
CA LEU A 433 -9.39 21.41 -23.17
C LEU A 433 -7.95 21.80 -22.87
N CYS A 434 -7.73 22.88 -22.10
CA CYS A 434 -6.40 23.35 -21.66
C CYS A 434 -5.40 23.54 -22.81
N GLY A 435 -5.88 24.00 -23.97
CA GLY A 435 -5.05 24.22 -25.16
C GLY A 435 -4.75 22.98 -26.01
N LYS A 436 -5.12 21.78 -25.56
CA LYS A 436 -5.00 20.52 -26.33
C LYS A 436 -6.36 20.03 -26.82
N THR A 437 -6.36 19.19 -27.85
CA THR A 437 -7.54 18.49 -28.34
C THR A 437 -7.52 17.06 -27.78
N LEU A 438 -8.57 16.69 -27.09
CA LEU A 438 -8.82 15.33 -26.59
C LEU A 438 -9.70 14.60 -27.61
N SER A 439 -9.37 13.35 -27.90
CA SER A 439 -10.17 12.47 -28.77
C SER A 439 -11.49 12.05 -28.10
N ALA A 440 -12.44 11.52 -28.89
CA ALA A 440 -13.66 10.90 -28.35
C ALA A 440 -13.30 9.70 -27.47
N GLY A 441 -14.01 9.51 -26.34
CA GLY A 441 -13.75 8.46 -25.35
C GLY A 441 -12.63 8.82 -24.36
N SER A 442 -12.05 10.02 -24.44
CA SER A 442 -11.05 10.51 -23.47
C SER A 442 -11.68 10.75 -22.11
N VAL A 443 -10.90 10.51 -21.04
CA VAL A 443 -11.37 10.67 -19.66
C VAL A 443 -11.26 12.13 -19.22
N VAL A 444 -12.34 12.64 -18.64
CA VAL A 444 -12.43 13.97 -18.04
C VAL A 444 -12.89 13.86 -16.59
N VAL A 445 -12.19 14.54 -15.68
CA VAL A 445 -12.55 14.63 -14.25
C VAL A 445 -12.63 16.10 -13.84
N ARG A 446 -13.72 16.50 -13.18
CA ARG A 446 -13.91 17.86 -12.66
C ARG A 446 -13.66 17.86 -11.16
N ALA A 447 -12.89 18.80 -10.65
CA ALA A 447 -12.74 19.00 -9.21
C ALA A 447 -14.01 19.59 -8.57
N GLY A 448 -14.83 20.35 -9.32
CA GLY A 448 -16.12 20.87 -8.87
C GLY A 448 -17.18 19.77 -8.70
N GLN A 449 -16.94 18.86 -7.75
CA GLN A 449 -17.82 17.77 -7.35
C GLN A 449 -17.70 17.49 -5.85
N PRO A 450 -18.63 16.75 -5.22
CA PRO A 450 -18.56 16.52 -3.78
C PRO A 450 -17.25 15.87 -3.30
N ALA A 451 -16.58 15.03 -4.12
CA ALA A 451 -15.27 14.45 -3.85
C ALA A 451 -14.09 15.32 -4.33
N GLY A 452 -14.30 16.59 -4.63
CA GLY A 452 -13.32 17.45 -5.31
C GLY A 452 -11.97 17.56 -4.63
N ARG A 453 -11.92 17.59 -3.30
CA ARG A 453 -10.65 17.62 -2.54
C ARG A 453 -9.82 16.34 -2.75
N LEU A 454 -10.47 15.18 -2.82
CA LEU A 454 -9.80 13.93 -3.16
C LEU A 454 -9.37 13.93 -4.64
N VAL A 455 -10.21 14.47 -5.56
CA VAL A 455 -9.81 14.64 -6.97
C VAL A 455 -8.51 15.43 -7.06
N ARG A 456 -8.42 16.59 -6.41
CA ARG A 456 -7.21 17.41 -6.39
C ARG A 456 -6.01 16.61 -5.84
N THR A 457 -6.21 15.95 -4.73
CA THR A 457 -5.15 15.13 -4.09
C THR A 457 -4.62 14.05 -5.02
N LEU A 458 -5.47 13.33 -5.74
CA LEU A 458 -5.07 12.16 -6.54
C LEU A 458 -4.64 12.52 -7.97
N MET A 459 -5.08 13.67 -8.50
CA MET A 459 -4.80 14.05 -9.88
C MET A 459 -3.65 15.06 -10.00
N ASP A 460 -3.47 15.98 -9.06
CA ASP A 460 -2.37 16.95 -9.11
C ASP A 460 -1.02 16.24 -8.97
N ALA A 461 -0.03 16.66 -9.77
CA ALA A 461 1.33 16.14 -9.68
C ALA A 461 2.07 16.67 -8.45
N GLU A 462 1.79 17.90 -8.06
CA GLU A 462 2.44 18.57 -6.93
C GLU A 462 1.59 18.44 -5.67
N SER A 463 2.27 18.22 -4.55
CA SER A 463 1.68 18.20 -3.21
C SER A 463 2.37 19.26 -2.37
N PRO A 464 1.91 20.54 -2.44
CA PRO A 464 2.56 21.63 -1.76
C PRO A 464 2.50 21.43 -0.24
N MET A 465 3.64 21.66 0.42
CA MET A 465 3.80 21.63 1.86
C MET A 465 4.11 23.05 2.37
N ASP A 466 3.93 23.25 3.66
CA ASP A 466 4.25 24.52 4.33
C ASP A 466 5.73 24.91 4.11
N ALA A 467 5.98 26.15 3.69
CA ALA A 467 7.33 26.61 3.33
C ALA A 467 8.30 26.59 4.52
N ASP A 468 7.83 26.96 5.71
CA ASP A 468 8.68 26.95 6.92
C ASP A 468 9.01 25.50 7.33
N PHE A 469 8.06 24.55 7.13
CA PHE A 469 8.31 23.12 7.34
C PHE A 469 9.39 22.63 6.39
N LEU A 470 9.28 22.93 5.09
CA LEU A 470 10.28 22.50 4.09
C LEU A 470 11.67 23.10 4.38
N ALA A 471 11.75 24.38 4.75
CA ALA A 471 13.01 25.02 5.11
C ALA A 471 13.68 24.36 6.32
N GLU A 472 12.90 23.96 7.33
CA GLU A 472 13.42 23.21 8.49
C GLU A 472 13.87 21.79 8.08
N GLN A 473 13.14 21.10 7.20
CA GLN A 473 13.57 19.78 6.72
C GLN A 473 14.88 19.87 5.90
N GLU A 474 15.05 20.93 5.07
CA GLU A 474 16.30 21.18 4.35
C GLU A 474 17.46 21.40 5.32
N ARG A 475 17.31 22.29 6.30
CA ARG A 475 18.32 22.55 7.34
C ARG A 475 18.70 21.28 8.09
N ARG A 476 17.71 20.41 8.45
CA ARG A 476 17.96 19.15 9.13
C ARG A 476 18.75 18.19 8.24
N ARG A 477 18.36 18.08 6.97
CA ARG A 477 19.04 17.26 5.97
C ARG A 477 20.50 17.67 5.77
N GLU A 478 20.77 18.96 5.60
CA GLU A 478 22.12 19.49 5.44
C GLU A 478 23.01 19.20 6.65
N LYS A 479 22.44 19.22 7.85
CA LYS A 479 23.15 18.89 9.11
C LYS A 479 23.21 17.40 9.43
N GLY A 480 22.71 16.52 8.55
CA GLY A 480 22.66 15.08 8.78
C GLY A 480 21.71 14.66 9.91
N LEU A 481 20.74 15.52 10.28
CA LEU A 481 19.70 15.19 11.25
C LEU A 481 18.57 14.42 10.57
N SER A 482 17.79 13.66 11.34
CA SER A 482 16.58 12.99 10.83
C SER A 482 15.58 14.01 10.31
N VAL A 483 15.03 13.78 9.13
CA VAL A 483 13.91 14.55 8.58
C VAL A 483 12.57 14.03 9.10
N ASP A 484 11.60 14.93 9.24
CA ASP A 484 10.26 14.60 9.73
C ASP A 484 9.30 14.31 8.56
N LEU A 485 9.77 13.55 7.56
CA LEU A 485 9.00 13.06 6.42
C LEU A 485 8.74 11.57 6.62
N TYR A 486 7.50 11.23 6.90
CA TYR A 486 7.16 9.89 7.36
C TYR A 486 7.04 8.86 6.20
N ASP A 487 6.53 9.28 5.03
CA ASP A 487 6.29 8.38 3.89
C ASP A 487 6.52 9.11 2.55
N VAL A 488 6.06 8.48 1.44
CA VAL A 488 6.21 9.02 0.09
C VAL A 488 5.53 10.39 -0.09
N LEU A 489 6.13 11.22 -0.90
CA LEU A 489 5.66 12.58 -1.21
C LEU A 489 4.99 12.68 -2.58
N GLY A 490 5.10 11.63 -3.42
CA GLY A 490 4.52 11.59 -4.77
C GLY A 490 3.51 10.46 -4.91
N TRP A 491 2.25 10.80 -5.27
CA TRP A 491 1.14 9.83 -5.38
C TRP A 491 0.14 10.12 -6.50
N SER A 492 0.42 11.07 -7.40
CA SER A 492 -0.47 11.38 -8.53
C SER A 492 -0.76 10.15 -9.37
N LEU A 493 -2.03 9.75 -9.47
CA LEU A 493 -2.44 8.54 -10.22
C LEU A 493 -2.09 8.60 -11.70
N PRO A 494 -2.27 9.74 -12.42
CA PRO A 494 -1.79 9.83 -13.80
C PRO A 494 -0.27 9.67 -13.93
N ALA A 495 0.51 10.28 -13.02
CA ALA A 495 1.96 10.18 -13.03
C ALA A 495 2.44 8.75 -12.72
N LEU A 496 1.84 8.05 -11.74
CA LEU A 496 2.13 6.65 -11.41
C LEU A 496 1.81 5.69 -12.58
N SER A 497 0.87 6.06 -13.44
CA SER A 497 0.53 5.30 -14.65
C SER A 497 1.29 5.79 -15.89
N SER A 498 2.22 6.74 -15.75
CA SER A 498 2.95 7.38 -16.87
C SER A 498 1.99 7.88 -17.96
N LEU A 499 0.84 8.44 -17.57
CA LEU A 499 -0.16 9.00 -18.47
C LEU A 499 0.09 10.50 -18.69
N GLU A 500 -0.01 10.92 -19.94
CA GLU A 500 -0.08 12.34 -20.26
C GLU A 500 -1.45 12.90 -19.91
N MET A 501 -1.47 13.94 -19.10
CA MET A 501 -2.67 14.61 -18.63
C MET A 501 -2.57 16.10 -18.86
N VAL A 502 -3.71 16.73 -19.15
CA VAL A 502 -3.86 18.21 -19.14
C VAL A 502 -4.74 18.64 -17.97
N SER A 503 -4.44 19.79 -17.38
CA SER A 503 -5.29 20.39 -16.35
C SER A 503 -5.29 21.91 -16.41
N CYS A 504 -6.43 22.49 -16.18
CA CYS A 504 -6.62 23.96 -16.09
C CYS A 504 -7.95 24.30 -15.43
N ASP A 505 -8.11 25.55 -15.07
CA ASP A 505 -9.39 26.09 -14.62
C ASP A 505 -10.26 26.35 -15.85
N ALA A 506 -11.32 25.57 -16.03
CA ALA A 506 -12.18 25.62 -17.20
C ALA A 506 -13.62 25.18 -16.90
N ARG A 507 -14.55 25.66 -17.71
CA ARG A 507 -15.93 25.16 -17.77
C ARG A 507 -16.10 24.27 -18.99
N VAL A 508 -16.45 23.01 -18.77
CA VAL A 508 -16.75 22.06 -19.84
C VAL A 508 -18.27 21.96 -20.01
N ARG A 509 -18.75 22.02 -21.28
CA ARG A 509 -20.18 21.89 -21.58
C ARG A 509 -20.66 20.48 -21.27
N GLU A 510 -21.76 20.33 -20.55
CA GLU A 510 -22.37 19.04 -20.22
C GLU A 510 -22.64 18.17 -21.46
N ALA A 511 -23.12 18.76 -22.55
CA ALA A 511 -23.40 18.05 -23.81
C ALA A 511 -22.17 17.41 -24.48
N SER A 512 -20.94 17.80 -24.08
CA SER A 512 -19.69 17.23 -24.59
C SER A 512 -19.19 16.04 -23.77
N LEU A 513 -19.86 15.72 -22.68
CA LEU A 513 -19.48 14.69 -21.74
C LEU A 513 -20.63 13.69 -21.56
N MET A 514 -20.26 12.44 -21.28
CA MET A 514 -21.15 11.41 -20.77
C MET A 514 -20.53 10.81 -19.50
N ALA A 515 -21.36 10.38 -18.57
CA ALA A 515 -20.87 9.70 -17.38
C ALA A 515 -20.13 8.42 -17.78
N TRP A 516 -19.00 8.16 -17.15
CA TRP A 516 -18.29 6.88 -17.28
C TRP A 516 -19.23 5.72 -16.92
N LYS A 517 -19.30 4.71 -17.80
CA LYS A 517 -20.19 3.54 -17.62
C LYS A 517 -19.45 2.23 -17.33
N GLY A 518 -18.18 2.34 -16.93
CA GLY A 518 -17.35 1.17 -16.80
C GLY A 518 -16.70 0.76 -18.12
N LEU A 519 -16.12 -0.42 -18.11
CA LEU A 519 -15.40 -0.93 -19.26
C LEU A 519 -16.37 -1.51 -20.30
N ASN A 520 -16.35 -1.01 -21.54
CA ASN A 520 -17.13 -1.54 -22.67
C ASN A 520 -16.76 -3.01 -22.98
N GLU A 521 -17.64 -3.75 -23.62
CA GLU A 521 -17.32 -5.09 -24.12
C GLU A 521 -16.16 -5.04 -25.13
N ALA A 522 -15.32 -6.08 -25.10
CA ALA A 522 -14.21 -6.20 -26.06
C ALA A 522 -14.78 -6.51 -27.46
N GLU A 523 -14.13 -5.97 -28.49
CA GLU A 523 -14.48 -6.26 -29.89
C GLU A 523 -14.32 -7.75 -30.22
N ALA A 524 -15.18 -8.27 -31.09
CA ALA A 524 -15.10 -9.64 -31.54
C ALA A 524 -13.86 -9.82 -32.46
N VAL A 525 -13.07 -10.85 -32.20
CA VAL A 525 -11.92 -11.20 -33.03
C VAL A 525 -12.40 -11.98 -34.25
N PRO A 526 -12.15 -11.52 -35.51
CA PRO A 526 -12.46 -12.29 -36.69
C PRO A 526 -11.62 -13.56 -36.75
N SER A 527 -12.18 -14.65 -37.33
CA SER A 527 -11.41 -15.87 -37.55
C SER A 527 -10.26 -15.61 -38.56
N ALA A 528 -9.10 -16.19 -38.30
CA ALA A 528 -7.91 -16.04 -39.15
C ALA A 528 -7.39 -17.40 -39.58
N PRO A 529 -7.30 -17.68 -40.90
CA PRO A 529 -6.77 -18.95 -41.37
C PRO A 529 -5.25 -19.08 -41.25
N LEU A 530 -4.51 -17.97 -41.15
CA LEU A 530 -3.05 -17.97 -41.08
C LEU A 530 -2.48 -17.60 -39.71
N ALA A 531 -2.79 -16.41 -39.17
CA ALA A 531 -2.24 -15.98 -37.89
C ALA A 531 -3.07 -14.85 -37.25
N TYR A 532 -2.85 -14.67 -35.93
CA TYR A 532 -3.32 -13.53 -35.14
C TYR A 532 -2.13 -12.67 -34.73
N LEU A 533 -2.27 -11.36 -34.90
CA LEU A 533 -1.28 -10.35 -34.53
C LEU A 533 -1.79 -9.55 -33.34
N VAL A 534 -0.92 -9.36 -32.33
CA VAL A 534 -1.22 -8.50 -31.19
C VAL A 534 -0.13 -7.42 -31.11
N PRO A 535 -0.47 -6.16 -31.40
CA PRO A 535 0.48 -5.05 -31.23
C PRO A 535 1.03 -5.02 -29.81
N TRP A 536 2.33 -4.84 -29.66
CA TRP A 536 3.00 -4.80 -28.37
C TRP A 536 3.13 -3.34 -27.89
N GLU A 537 2.02 -2.76 -27.42
CA GLU A 537 1.92 -1.32 -27.18
C GLU A 537 1.32 -0.95 -25.81
N GLY A 538 0.97 -1.91 -24.96
CA GLY A 538 0.33 -1.60 -23.69
C GLY A 538 0.13 -2.79 -22.76
N ASP A 539 -0.42 -2.51 -21.58
CA ASP A 539 -0.69 -3.48 -20.52
C ASP A 539 -1.56 -4.67 -20.98
N ALA A 540 -2.54 -4.40 -21.82
CA ALA A 540 -3.42 -5.45 -22.35
C ALA A 540 -2.67 -6.51 -23.15
N SER A 541 -1.64 -6.13 -23.93
CA SER A 541 -0.82 -7.06 -24.72
C SER A 541 0.08 -7.93 -23.82
N VAL A 542 0.56 -7.39 -22.72
CA VAL A 542 1.33 -8.17 -21.70
C VAL A 542 0.45 -9.24 -21.08
N ARG A 543 -0.77 -8.88 -20.67
CA ARG A 543 -1.74 -9.85 -20.13
C ARG A 543 -2.16 -10.90 -21.16
N PHE A 544 -2.30 -10.51 -22.43
CA PHE A 544 -2.57 -11.44 -23.52
C PHE A 544 -1.43 -12.45 -23.68
N LEU A 545 -0.17 -12.01 -23.71
CA LEU A 545 1.00 -12.89 -23.77
C LEU A 545 1.02 -13.86 -22.58
N ALA A 546 0.84 -13.36 -21.36
CA ALA A 546 0.79 -14.18 -20.17
C ALA A 546 -0.30 -15.26 -20.26
N GLY A 547 -1.51 -14.89 -20.66
CA GLY A 547 -2.63 -15.80 -20.85
C GLY A 547 -2.38 -16.82 -21.98
N ALA A 548 -1.79 -16.39 -23.09
CA ALA A 548 -1.45 -17.25 -24.22
C ALA A 548 -0.41 -18.33 -23.86
N LEU A 549 0.67 -17.93 -23.15
CA LEU A 549 1.69 -18.87 -22.66
C LEU A 549 1.09 -19.88 -21.66
N ARG A 550 0.21 -19.43 -20.75
CA ARG A 550 -0.51 -20.30 -19.83
C ARG A 550 -1.46 -21.28 -20.53
N ALA A 551 -2.08 -20.85 -21.62
CA ALA A 551 -2.93 -21.71 -22.43
C ALA A 551 -2.13 -22.70 -23.31
N GLY A 552 -0.79 -22.67 -23.22
CA GLY A 552 0.09 -23.54 -24.01
C GLY A 552 0.20 -23.13 -25.48
N LEU A 553 -0.15 -21.87 -25.82
CA LEU A 553 0.01 -21.40 -27.19
C LEU A 553 1.49 -21.14 -27.52
N THR A 554 1.90 -21.53 -28.72
CA THR A 554 3.18 -21.11 -29.32
C THR A 554 3.04 -19.67 -29.78
N VAL A 555 3.72 -18.75 -29.10
CA VAL A 555 3.70 -17.33 -29.42
C VAL A 555 5.06 -16.91 -29.96
N HIS A 556 5.05 -16.19 -31.07
CA HIS A 556 6.25 -15.57 -31.62
C HIS A 556 6.22 -14.06 -31.38
N THR A 557 7.38 -13.43 -31.42
CA THR A 557 7.54 -11.97 -31.35
C THR A 557 8.42 -11.47 -32.48
N SER A 558 8.03 -10.37 -33.13
CA SER A 558 8.89 -9.70 -34.11
C SER A 558 9.96 -8.86 -33.40
N THR A 559 11.23 -8.99 -33.79
CA THR A 559 12.35 -8.20 -33.27
C THR A 559 12.61 -6.90 -34.06
N ILE A 560 11.84 -6.64 -35.09
CA ILE A 560 11.85 -5.42 -35.89
C ILE A 560 10.43 -5.02 -36.26
N ALA A 561 10.20 -3.76 -36.54
CA ALA A 561 8.93 -3.27 -37.04
C ALA A 561 8.64 -3.82 -38.47
N PHE A 562 7.37 -3.98 -38.81
CA PHE A 562 6.93 -4.39 -40.12
C PHE A 562 5.61 -3.72 -40.50
N THR A 563 5.30 -3.68 -41.80
CA THR A 563 4.02 -3.17 -42.32
C THR A 563 3.26 -4.28 -43.03
N GLN A 564 1.98 -4.43 -42.73
CA GLN A 564 1.10 -5.40 -43.37
C GLN A 564 -0.29 -4.81 -43.60
N LYS A 565 -0.79 -4.93 -44.81
CA LYS A 565 -2.09 -4.38 -45.29
C LYS A 565 -2.21 -2.87 -44.96
N GLY A 566 -1.10 -2.12 -45.16
CA GLY A 566 -1.04 -0.68 -44.89
C GLY A 566 -0.99 -0.28 -43.42
N ARG A 567 -0.97 -1.24 -42.48
CA ARG A 567 -0.82 -1.00 -41.06
C ARG A 567 0.61 -1.30 -40.61
N SER A 568 1.18 -0.38 -39.83
CA SER A 568 2.47 -0.57 -39.17
C SER A 568 2.33 -1.29 -37.85
N PHE A 569 3.24 -2.24 -37.61
CA PHE A 569 3.38 -3.00 -36.38
C PHE A 569 4.76 -2.76 -35.81
N GLY A 570 4.83 -2.38 -34.53
CA GLY A 570 6.10 -2.11 -33.84
C GLY A 570 6.87 -3.38 -33.52
N GLU A 571 8.14 -3.19 -33.13
CA GLU A 571 8.92 -4.24 -32.50
C GLU A 571 8.18 -4.80 -31.27
N GLY A 572 8.26 -6.10 -31.07
CA GLY A 572 7.57 -6.77 -29.98
C GLY A 572 6.21 -7.35 -30.35
N THR A 573 5.62 -6.95 -31.50
CA THR A 573 4.34 -7.50 -31.97
C THR A 573 4.31 -9.01 -31.86
N LEU A 574 3.27 -9.53 -31.18
CA LEU A 574 3.08 -10.96 -30.99
C LEU A 574 2.41 -11.57 -32.24
N ILE A 575 2.84 -12.76 -32.62
CA ILE A 575 2.34 -13.51 -33.75
C ILE A 575 1.97 -14.92 -33.31
N VAL A 576 0.70 -15.26 -33.37
CA VAL A 576 0.19 -16.61 -33.05
C VAL A 576 -0.23 -17.25 -34.39
N LYS A 577 0.56 -18.23 -34.85
CA LYS A 577 0.37 -18.84 -36.17
C LYS A 577 -0.63 -20.00 -36.11
N GLY A 578 -1.55 -20.07 -37.07
CA GLY A 578 -2.52 -21.17 -37.17
C GLY A 578 -1.86 -22.54 -37.36
N SER A 579 -0.72 -22.56 -38.07
CA SER A 579 0.03 -23.81 -38.35
C SER A 579 0.60 -24.48 -37.09
N ASP A 580 0.77 -23.74 -36.02
CA ASP A 580 1.37 -24.25 -34.79
C ASP A 580 0.32 -24.81 -33.82
N HIS A 581 -0.98 -24.75 -34.18
CA HIS A 581 -2.09 -25.07 -33.29
C HIS A 581 -3.22 -25.85 -34.03
N GLY A 582 -4.15 -26.41 -33.25
CA GLY A 582 -5.35 -27.08 -33.74
C GLY A 582 -6.56 -26.15 -33.90
N ASP A 583 -7.73 -26.76 -34.08
CA ASP A 583 -9.00 -26.08 -34.41
C ASP A 583 -9.51 -25.16 -33.31
N ASP A 584 -9.05 -25.34 -32.02
CA ASP A 584 -9.47 -24.55 -30.87
C ASP A 584 -8.77 -23.18 -30.77
N LEU A 585 -7.78 -22.89 -31.65
CA LEU A 585 -6.99 -21.67 -31.59
C LEU A 585 -7.86 -20.40 -31.58
N HIS A 586 -8.83 -20.31 -32.50
CA HIS A 586 -9.69 -19.13 -32.61
C HIS A 586 -10.51 -18.90 -31.34
N ALA A 587 -11.05 -19.97 -30.74
CA ALA A 587 -11.81 -19.86 -29.48
C ALA A 587 -10.95 -19.37 -28.35
N THR A 588 -9.72 -19.91 -28.22
CA THR A 588 -8.74 -19.51 -27.18
C THR A 588 -8.30 -18.07 -27.34
N VAL A 589 -7.89 -17.65 -28.56
CA VAL A 589 -7.49 -16.27 -28.86
C VAL A 589 -8.63 -15.28 -28.59
N SER A 590 -9.86 -15.62 -29.01
CA SER A 590 -11.04 -14.77 -28.77
C SER A 590 -11.37 -14.65 -27.29
N ALA A 591 -11.22 -15.74 -26.51
CA ALA A 591 -11.42 -15.68 -25.05
C ALA A 591 -10.36 -14.79 -24.38
N LEU A 592 -9.08 -14.93 -24.75
CA LEU A 592 -7.98 -14.11 -24.24
C LEU A 592 -8.17 -12.62 -24.61
N ALA A 593 -8.55 -12.32 -25.87
CA ALA A 593 -8.82 -10.95 -26.29
C ALA A 593 -9.93 -10.29 -25.44
N ARG A 594 -11.03 -11.02 -25.18
CA ARG A 594 -12.11 -10.53 -24.31
C ARG A 594 -11.65 -10.31 -22.87
N GLN A 595 -10.90 -11.27 -22.31
CA GLN A 595 -10.44 -11.22 -20.93
C GLN A 595 -9.43 -10.08 -20.68
N THR A 596 -8.49 -9.91 -21.62
CA THR A 596 -7.37 -8.97 -21.47
C THR A 596 -7.66 -7.61 -22.11
N ARG A 597 -8.64 -7.56 -23.03
CA ARG A 597 -8.96 -6.41 -23.91
C ARG A 597 -7.80 -6.00 -24.82
N ALA A 598 -6.92 -6.95 -25.12
CA ALA A 598 -5.87 -6.76 -26.11
C ALA A 598 -6.49 -6.63 -27.51
N GLU A 599 -5.96 -5.72 -28.30
CA GLU A 599 -6.27 -5.64 -29.71
C GLU A 599 -5.69 -6.87 -30.41
N VAL A 600 -6.53 -7.63 -31.11
CA VAL A 600 -6.12 -8.82 -31.85
C VAL A 600 -6.56 -8.67 -33.32
N ILE A 601 -5.58 -8.70 -34.22
CA ILE A 601 -5.79 -8.52 -35.63
C ILE A 601 -5.59 -9.85 -36.33
N SER A 602 -6.62 -10.32 -37.05
CA SER A 602 -6.56 -11.54 -37.87
C SER A 602 -5.91 -11.28 -39.23
N THR A 603 -5.09 -12.22 -39.71
CA THR A 603 -4.47 -12.12 -41.04
C THR A 603 -4.52 -13.45 -41.80
N GLU A 604 -4.69 -13.34 -43.14
CA GLU A 604 -4.72 -14.43 -44.08
C GLU A 604 -3.39 -14.61 -44.84
N THR A 605 -2.41 -13.73 -44.55
CA THR A 605 -1.14 -13.74 -45.28
C THR A 605 0.02 -13.44 -44.36
N SER A 606 1.17 -14.05 -44.63
CA SER A 606 2.46 -13.67 -44.00
C SER A 606 3.24 -12.63 -44.78
N TRP A 607 2.69 -12.17 -45.92
CA TRP A 607 3.33 -11.14 -46.74
C TRP A 607 3.30 -9.78 -46.04
N THR A 608 4.46 -9.14 -45.92
CA THR A 608 4.64 -7.80 -45.38
C THR A 608 5.15 -6.86 -46.48
N GLU A 609 4.68 -5.62 -46.50
CA GLU A 609 5.13 -4.58 -47.42
C GLU A 609 6.52 -4.05 -47.05
N SER A 610 6.84 -4.09 -45.76
CA SER A 610 8.18 -3.76 -45.22
C SER A 610 8.45 -4.56 -43.95
N GLY A 611 9.71 -4.71 -43.59
CA GLY A 611 10.14 -5.49 -42.43
C GLY A 611 10.14 -7.00 -42.70
N SER A 612 9.94 -7.81 -41.64
CA SER A 612 10.08 -9.29 -41.75
C SER A 612 8.76 -10.01 -41.89
N ASN A 613 8.72 -11.00 -42.85
CA ASN A 613 7.65 -11.98 -42.92
C ASN A 613 7.74 -12.97 -41.72
N PHE A 614 6.65 -13.73 -41.46
CA PHE A 614 6.53 -14.57 -40.29
C PHE A 614 7.50 -15.78 -40.22
N GLY A 615 8.18 -16.09 -41.31
CA GLY A 615 9.23 -17.11 -41.40
C GLY A 615 10.66 -16.55 -41.24
N SER A 616 10.83 -15.26 -40.97
CA SER A 616 12.14 -14.60 -40.82
C SER A 616 12.80 -14.98 -39.48
N ASN A 617 14.15 -14.92 -39.46
CA ASN A 617 14.94 -15.00 -38.24
C ASN A 617 14.65 -13.85 -37.26
N HIS A 618 14.00 -12.78 -37.71
CA HIS A 618 13.50 -11.69 -36.88
C HIS A 618 12.18 -12.03 -36.18
N VAL A 619 11.58 -13.19 -36.42
CA VAL A 619 10.39 -13.68 -35.77
C VAL A 619 10.81 -14.84 -34.86
N ARG A 620 10.91 -14.59 -33.57
CA ARG A 620 11.40 -15.52 -32.54
C ARG A 620 10.26 -16.10 -31.75
N ALA A 621 10.33 -17.39 -31.44
CA ALA A 621 9.42 -18.02 -30.51
C ALA A 621 9.72 -17.57 -29.07
N ILE A 622 8.69 -17.27 -28.29
CA ILE A 622 8.77 -17.01 -26.86
C ILE A 622 8.58 -18.36 -26.14
N PRO A 623 9.55 -18.84 -25.38
CA PRO A 623 9.39 -20.10 -24.65
C PRO A 623 8.32 -19.95 -23.53
N SER A 624 7.76 -21.07 -23.06
CA SER A 624 7.03 -21.09 -21.82
C SER A 624 7.99 -20.74 -20.67
N VAL A 625 7.69 -19.68 -19.93
CA VAL A 625 8.63 -19.10 -18.95
C VAL A 625 8.35 -19.62 -17.55
N ASN A 626 9.34 -20.25 -16.93
CA ASN A 626 9.31 -20.56 -15.50
C ASN A 626 10.06 -19.47 -14.74
N ILE A 627 9.39 -18.85 -13.76
CA ILE A 627 9.94 -17.72 -12.99
C ILE A 627 10.12 -18.13 -11.54
N ALA A 628 11.32 -17.97 -11.00
CA ALA A 628 11.61 -18.07 -9.57
C ALA A 628 11.67 -16.67 -8.94
N LEU A 629 11.10 -16.53 -7.77
CA LEU A 629 11.12 -15.31 -6.96
C LEU A 629 11.76 -15.61 -5.60
N ALA A 630 12.82 -14.88 -5.24
CA ALA A 630 13.38 -14.99 -3.90
C ALA A 630 12.32 -14.61 -2.84
N TRP A 631 12.06 -15.54 -1.90
CA TRP A 631 10.93 -15.49 -0.98
C TRP A 631 11.35 -15.83 0.44
N ASP A 632 12.25 -15.03 1.00
CA ASP A 632 12.78 -15.13 2.37
C ASP A 632 13.75 -13.97 2.63
N GLU A 633 14.36 -13.94 3.83
CA GLU A 633 15.53 -13.10 4.04
C GLU A 633 16.57 -13.30 2.91
N PRO A 634 17.25 -12.26 2.43
CA PRO A 634 17.23 -10.88 2.91
C PRO A 634 16.23 -9.98 2.18
N THR A 635 15.21 -10.53 1.50
CA THR A 635 14.23 -9.73 0.76
C THR A 635 13.39 -8.89 1.71
N ARG A 636 13.04 -7.69 1.31
CA ARG A 636 11.94 -6.95 1.92
C ARG A 636 10.63 -7.63 1.56
N SER A 637 9.86 -8.03 2.55
CA SER A 637 8.58 -8.73 2.33
C SER A 637 7.62 -7.94 1.46
N LEU A 638 7.55 -6.61 1.63
CA LEU A 638 6.72 -5.72 0.79
C LEU A 638 7.09 -5.78 -0.70
N SER A 639 8.38 -5.79 -1.03
CA SER A 639 8.86 -5.88 -2.42
C SER A 639 8.60 -7.27 -3.00
N ALA A 640 8.92 -8.33 -2.26
CA ALA A 640 8.66 -9.69 -2.68
C ALA A 640 7.16 -9.93 -2.93
N GLY A 641 6.30 -9.47 -2.00
CA GLY A 641 4.85 -9.57 -2.12
C GLY A 641 4.28 -8.77 -3.29
N ALA A 642 4.70 -7.53 -3.46
CA ALA A 642 4.27 -6.69 -4.58
C ALA A 642 4.70 -7.28 -5.92
N THR A 643 5.92 -7.83 -6.03
CA THR A 643 6.39 -8.51 -7.24
C THR A 643 5.55 -9.76 -7.55
N ARG A 644 5.24 -10.59 -6.53
CA ARG A 644 4.35 -11.74 -6.68
C ARG A 644 2.95 -11.32 -7.14
N TYR A 645 2.38 -10.28 -6.51
CA TYR A 645 1.08 -9.72 -6.87
C TYR A 645 1.05 -9.24 -8.34
N TRP A 646 2.10 -8.57 -8.81
CA TRP A 646 2.22 -8.15 -10.20
C TRP A 646 2.14 -9.34 -11.16
N LEU A 647 2.89 -10.39 -10.92
CA LEU A 647 2.89 -11.57 -11.76
C LEU A 647 1.54 -12.30 -11.71
N GLU A 648 1.05 -12.63 -10.51
CA GLU A 648 -0.13 -13.48 -10.33
C GLU A 648 -1.44 -12.75 -10.57
N GLN A 649 -1.58 -11.51 -10.10
CA GLN A 649 -2.86 -10.79 -10.13
C GLN A 649 -2.98 -9.80 -11.29
N LYS A 650 -1.92 -9.08 -11.64
CA LYS A 650 -1.99 -8.14 -12.77
C LYS A 650 -1.74 -8.82 -14.11
N PHE A 651 -0.70 -9.62 -14.25
CA PHE A 651 -0.41 -10.34 -15.51
C PHE A 651 -1.18 -11.66 -15.61
N GLY A 652 -1.60 -12.24 -14.49
CA GLY A 652 -2.22 -13.56 -14.44
C GLY A 652 -1.23 -14.69 -14.76
N TYR A 653 0.08 -14.50 -14.44
CA TYR A 653 1.15 -15.45 -14.73
C TYR A 653 1.71 -16.07 -13.45
N PRO A 654 1.92 -17.41 -13.38
CA PRO A 654 2.40 -18.05 -12.18
C PRO A 654 3.87 -17.72 -11.91
N VAL A 655 4.22 -17.64 -10.64
CA VAL A 655 5.60 -17.51 -10.16
C VAL A 655 5.84 -18.52 -9.05
N THR A 656 7.05 -19.06 -8.97
CA THR A 656 7.45 -19.98 -7.90
C THR A 656 8.24 -19.20 -6.83
N PRO A 657 7.67 -18.98 -5.64
CA PRO A 657 8.41 -18.47 -4.49
C PRO A 657 9.46 -19.51 -4.06
N VAL A 658 10.73 -19.09 -3.98
CA VAL A 658 11.85 -19.97 -3.62
C VAL A 658 12.62 -19.35 -2.46
N ARG A 659 12.89 -20.14 -1.39
CA ARG A 659 13.74 -19.67 -0.30
C ARG A 659 15.09 -19.22 -0.85
N THR A 660 15.57 -18.05 -0.43
CA THR A 660 16.77 -17.42 -1.00
C THR A 660 17.98 -18.36 -0.98
N GLU A 661 18.18 -19.11 0.09
CA GLU A 661 19.29 -20.06 0.21
C GLU A 661 19.23 -21.25 -0.78
N HIS A 662 18.08 -21.51 -1.38
CA HIS A 662 17.88 -22.55 -2.38
C HIS A 662 18.00 -22.08 -3.83
N LEU A 663 18.20 -20.79 -4.06
CA LEU A 663 18.48 -20.24 -5.40
C LEU A 663 19.92 -20.56 -5.83
N ARG A 664 20.24 -21.86 -5.93
CA ARG A 664 21.58 -22.35 -6.21
C ARG A 664 21.58 -23.74 -6.83
N GLY A 665 22.59 -24.05 -7.66
CA GLY A 665 22.88 -25.38 -8.18
C GLY A 665 21.89 -25.86 -9.26
N GLU A 666 21.76 -27.18 -9.41
CA GLU A 666 20.95 -27.81 -10.47
C GLU A 666 19.45 -27.41 -10.49
N PRO A 667 18.77 -27.19 -9.35
CA PRO A 667 17.36 -26.79 -9.38
C PRO A 667 17.09 -25.47 -10.11
N LEU A 668 18.09 -24.59 -10.28
CA LEU A 668 17.93 -23.38 -11.08
C LEU A 668 17.69 -23.66 -12.57
N ASN A 669 18.07 -24.83 -13.08
CA ASN A 669 17.89 -25.20 -14.49
C ASN A 669 16.40 -25.35 -14.87
N ASP A 670 15.50 -25.50 -13.91
CA ASP A 670 14.06 -25.53 -14.13
C ASP A 670 13.46 -24.14 -14.39
N PHE A 671 14.22 -23.07 -14.17
CA PHE A 671 13.78 -21.69 -14.30
C PHE A 671 14.50 -20.95 -15.44
N HIS A 672 13.73 -20.11 -16.12
CA HIS A 672 14.23 -19.22 -17.17
C HIS A 672 14.57 -17.83 -16.60
N VAL A 673 13.84 -17.39 -15.57
CA VAL A 673 13.99 -16.09 -14.93
C VAL A 673 14.11 -16.27 -13.41
N VAL A 674 15.05 -15.58 -12.79
CA VAL A 674 15.18 -15.44 -11.33
C VAL A 674 15.07 -13.97 -10.97
N ILE A 675 14.17 -13.65 -10.04
CA ILE A 675 13.96 -12.30 -9.53
C ILE A 675 14.49 -12.20 -8.11
N LEU A 676 15.34 -11.22 -7.87
CA LEU A 676 15.80 -10.80 -6.55
C LEU A 676 15.09 -9.49 -6.19
N PRO A 677 14.03 -9.50 -5.35
CA PRO A 677 13.34 -8.30 -4.90
C PRO A 677 14.26 -7.32 -4.15
N ASP A 678 13.77 -6.12 -3.85
CA ASP A 678 14.49 -5.20 -2.96
C ASP A 678 14.83 -5.91 -1.65
N GLY A 679 16.10 -5.87 -1.28
CA GLY A 679 16.60 -6.65 -0.16
C GLY A 679 18.01 -6.27 0.26
N GLY A 680 18.48 -6.86 1.35
CA GLY A 680 19.79 -6.60 1.93
C GLY A 680 20.91 -7.44 1.33
N ASP A 681 21.64 -8.12 2.18
CA ASP A 681 22.86 -8.86 1.89
C ASP A 681 22.57 -10.26 1.28
N TYR A 682 22.30 -10.30 -0.03
CA TYR A 682 22.06 -11.54 -0.75
C TYR A 682 23.28 -12.49 -0.73
N GLU A 683 24.51 -11.96 -0.73
CA GLU A 683 25.72 -12.78 -0.71
C GLU A 683 25.79 -13.65 0.55
N ARG A 684 25.40 -13.09 1.69
CA ARG A 684 25.37 -13.81 2.97
C ARG A 684 24.44 -15.04 2.93
N TYR A 685 23.26 -14.91 2.33
CA TYR A 685 22.25 -15.98 2.29
C TYR A 685 22.54 -17.02 1.19
N LEU A 686 23.00 -16.58 0.04
CA LEU A 686 23.39 -17.48 -1.05
C LEU A 686 24.69 -18.22 -0.74
N GLY A 687 25.62 -17.57 -0.04
CA GLY A 687 26.97 -18.03 0.18
C GLY A 687 27.79 -18.12 -1.12
N LYS A 688 29.10 -18.28 -1.02
CA LYS A 688 30.02 -18.32 -2.17
C LYS A 688 29.64 -19.35 -3.25
N ARG A 689 29.15 -20.52 -2.84
CA ARG A 689 28.73 -21.59 -3.78
C ARG A 689 27.42 -21.21 -4.50
N GLY A 690 26.48 -20.59 -3.80
CA GLY A 690 25.23 -20.12 -4.38
C GLY A 690 25.49 -19.02 -5.41
N VAL A 691 26.31 -18.05 -5.07
CA VAL A 691 26.72 -16.98 -6.00
C VAL A 691 27.38 -17.53 -7.26
N ALA A 692 28.33 -18.45 -7.13
CA ALA A 692 28.98 -19.09 -8.28
C ALA A 692 27.98 -19.90 -9.13
N GLY A 693 27.05 -20.63 -8.49
CA GLY A 693 25.99 -21.37 -9.17
C GLY A 693 25.04 -20.47 -9.93
N LEU A 694 24.64 -19.33 -9.34
CA LEU A 694 23.80 -18.34 -9.99
C LEU A 694 24.48 -17.71 -11.22
N LYS A 695 25.77 -17.34 -11.12
CA LYS A 695 26.57 -16.85 -12.26
C LYS A 695 26.61 -17.85 -13.39
N THR A 696 26.94 -19.13 -13.10
CA THR A 696 26.98 -20.21 -14.10
C THR A 696 25.61 -20.44 -14.75
N TRP A 697 24.52 -20.32 -14.00
CA TRP A 697 23.17 -20.43 -14.53
C TRP A 697 22.85 -19.28 -15.50
N VAL A 698 23.22 -18.03 -15.18
CA VAL A 698 23.10 -16.91 -16.12
C VAL A 698 23.92 -17.14 -17.37
N GLU A 699 25.19 -17.56 -17.23
CA GLU A 699 26.09 -17.85 -18.38
C GLU A 699 25.51 -18.89 -19.36
N ARG A 700 24.67 -19.80 -18.87
CA ARG A 700 24.00 -20.84 -19.68
C ARG A 700 22.72 -20.37 -20.36
N GLY A 701 22.22 -19.18 -20.07
CA GLY A 701 21.01 -18.62 -20.69
C GLY A 701 19.96 -18.08 -19.71
N GLY A 702 20.20 -18.18 -18.40
CA GLY A 702 19.27 -17.65 -17.39
C GLY A 702 19.17 -16.12 -17.45
N VAL A 703 18.01 -15.59 -17.06
CA VAL A 703 17.75 -14.15 -16.92
C VAL A 703 17.65 -13.80 -15.43
N LEU A 704 18.61 -13.04 -14.93
CA LEU A 704 18.66 -12.58 -13.54
C LEU A 704 18.20 -11.13 -13.44
N ILE A 705 17.20 -10.86 -12.60
CA ILE A 705 16.62 -9.54 -12.39
C ILE A 705 16.81 -9.12 -10.95
N GLY A 706 17.47 -7.98 -10.71
CA GLY A 706 17.61 -7.36 -9.39
C GLY A 706 16.79 -6.08 -9.29
N LEU A 707 16.00 -5.97 -8.21
CA LEU A 707 15.14 -4.83 -7.93
C LEU A 707 15.66 -4.03 -6.73
N GLY A 708 15.62 -2.70 -6.81
CA GLY A 708 16.02 -1.81 -5.72
C GLY A 708 17.45 -2.12 -5.23
N ARG A 709 17.60 -2.37 -3.93
CA ARG A 709 18.91 -2.64 -3.29
C ARG A 709 19.53 -3.99 -3.65
N ALA A 710 18.80 -4.91 -4.30
CA ALA A 710 19.42 -6.12 -4.86
C ALA A 710 20.49 -5.77 -5.90
N ASN A 711 20.47 -4.58 -6.50
CA ASN A 711 21.51 -4.09 -7.39
C ASN A 711 22.85 -3.89 -6.70
N ARG A 712 22.89 -3.72 -5.37
CA ARG A 712 24.16 -3.73 -4.60
C ARG A 712 24.86 -5.07 -4.73
N PHE A 713 24.10 -6.17 -4.66
CA PHE A 713 24.64 -7.52 -4.88
C PHE A 713 25.08 -7.71 -6.33
N LEU A 714 24.28 -7.30 -7.31
CA LEU A 714 24.66 -7.42 -8.73
C LEU A 714 25.94 -6.66 -9.05
N SER A 715 26.11 -5.46 -8.49
CA SER A 715 27.32 -4.66 -8.63
C SER A 715 28.51 -5.29 -7.89
N SER A 716 28.37 -5.67 -6.62
CA SER A 716 29.45 -6.25 -5.81
C SER A 716 29.97 -7.58 -6.36
N GLN A 717 29.13 -8.31 -7.08
CA GLN A 717 29.48 -9.57 -7.73
C GLN A 717 29.91 -9.43 -9.19
N GLU A 718 30.08 -8.19 -9.70
CA GLU A 718 30.47 -7.91 -11.08
C GLU A 718 29.49 -8.51 -12.14
N LEU A 719 28.24 -8.74 -11.74
CA LEU A 719 27.15 -9.14 -12.64
C LEU A 719 26.61 -7.95 -13.44
N LEU A 720 26.70 -6.76 -12.87
CA LEU A 720 26.56 -5.47 -13.55
C LEU A 720 27.81 -4.64 -13.27
N ALA A 721 28.50 -4.19 -14.32
CA ALA A 721 29.73 -3.41 -14.24
C ALA A 721 29.43 -1.92 -13.91
N THR A 722 28.77 -1.69 -12.80
CA THR A 722 28.40 -0.36 -12.26
C THR A 722 28.89 -0.23 -10.82
N GLU A 723 29.00 1.01 -10.34
CA GLU A 723 29.35 1.32 -8.96
C GLU A 723 28.24 2.18 -8.35
N ARG A 724 27.95 1.94 -7.05
CA ARG A 724 27.06 2.80 -6.28
C ARG A 724 27.79 4.11 -5.96
N GLU A 725 27.11 5.22 -6.24
CA GLU A 725 27.68 6.54 -5.97
C GLU A 725 27.63 6.88 -4.47
N GLN A 726 28.63 7.68 -4.10
CA GLN A 726 28.66 8.39 -2.83
C GLN A 726 28.37 9.85 -3.10
N ARG A 727 27.91 10.59 -2.08
CA ARG A 727 27.71 12.02 -2.21
C ARG A 727 29.02 12.70 -2.54
N ALA A 728 29.06 13.48 -3.62
CA ALA A 728 30.20 14.29 -3.95
C ALA A 728 30.31 15.42 -2.92
N ASP A 729 31.41 15.47 -2.15
CA ASP A 729 31.75 16.66 -1.38
C ASP A 729 32.30 17.70 -2.34
N GLU A 730 31.61 18.84 -2.45
CA GLU A 730 32.17 20.00 -3.14
C GLU A 730 33.39 20.48 -2.37
N GLY A 731 34.60 20.15 -2.87
CA GLY A 731 35.84 20.81 -2.46
C GLY A 731 36.92 20.03 -1.74
N GLN A 732 36.98 18.68 -1.79
CA GLN A 732 38.17 17.97 -1.29
C GLN A 732 39.13 17.59 -2.42
N ASP A 733 40.06 18.47 -2.66
CA ASP A 733 41.31 18.11 -3.36
C ASP A 733 42.12 17.16 -2.46
N LYS A 734 42.27 15.90 -2.88
CA LYS A 734 43.13 14.93 -2.21
C LYS A 734 44.61 15.26 -2.49
N SER A 735 45.16 16.29 -1.84
CA SER A 735 46.61 16.47 -1.78
C SER A 735 47.17 15.73 -0.57
N GLU A 736 47.99 14.70 -0.82
CA GLU A 736 48.74 13.97 0.17
C GLU A 736 49.63 14.89 1.01
N ALA A 737 49.25 15.15 2.25
CA ALA A 737 50.15 15.71 3.25
C ALA A 737 50.81 14.58 4.04
N LYS A 738 51.99 14.20 3.64
CA LYS A 738 52.91 13.38 4.46
C LYS A 738 53.53 14.30 5.53
N GLY A 739 53.24 14.02 6.80
CA GLY A 739 54.11 14.41 7.93
C GLY A 739 53.62 15.58 8.79
N ARG A 740 53.27 15.31 10.01
CA ARG A 740 52.83 16.06 11.19
C ARG A 740 51.34 16.35 11.25
N PRO A 741 50.67 16.02 12.38
CA PRO A 741 49.33 16.43 12.62
C PRO A 741 49.27 17.94 12.85
N VAL A 742 49.05 18.72 11.81
CA VAL A 742 48.66 20.11 11.89
C VAL A 742 47.14 20.11 11.77
N GLY A 743 46.41 20.43 12.86
CA GLY A 743 44.97 20.64 12.78
C GLY A 743 44.67 21.74 11.76
N PRO A 744 43.55 21.68 11.03
CA PRO A 744 43.12 22.73 10.13
C PRO A 744 42.88 24.01 10.93
N ASN A 745 43.34 25.15 10.39
CA ASN A 745 43.03 26.45 10.95
C ASN A 745 41.61 26.81 10.48
N ILE A 746 40.61 26.68 11.35
CA ILE A 746 39.17 26.95 11.05
C ILE A 746 38.92 28.43 11.26
N ALA A 747 38.77 29.20 10.20
CA ALA A 747 38.62 30.66 10.25
C ALA A 747 37.17 31.13 10.14
N SER A 748 36.22 30.23 9.74
CA SER A 748 34.79 30.56 9.60
C SER A 748 33.91 29.39 10.02
N ALA A 749 32.60 29.64 10.23
CA ALA A 749 31.60 28.60 10.46
C ALA A 749 31.44 27.67 9.26
N GLU A 750 31.65 28.20 8.06
CA GLU A 750 31.61 27.45 6.80
C GLU A 750 32.74 26.44 6.69
N GLU A 751 33.99 26.86 7.02
CA GLU A 751 35.13 25.98 7.13
C GLU A 751 34.97 24.93 8.24
N TYR A 752 34.31 25.29 9.36
CA TYR A 752 33.99 24.32 10.40
C TYR A 752 33.06 23.21 9.92
N GLU A 753 31.97 23.55 9.24
CA GLU A 753 31.01 22.58 8.68
C GLU A 753 31.73 21.68 7.65
N ALA A 754 32.63 22.21 6.80
CA ALA A 754 33.40 21.42 5.87
C ALA A 754 34.40 20.45 6.56
N VAL A 755 35.00 20.86 7.66
CA VAL A 755 35.97 20.02 8.42
C VAL A 755 35.26 18.88 9.17
N ILE A 756 34.04 19.10 9.66
CA ILE A 756 33.25 18.07 10.37
C ILE A 756 32.40 17.21 9.43
N ALA A 757 32.32 17.55 8.15
CA ALA A 757 31.61 16.75 7.15
C ALA A 757 32.17 15.32 7.08
N PRO A 758 31.33 14.28 6.93
CA PRO A 758 31.83 12.92 6.76
C PRO A 758 32.73 12.81 5.54
N SER A 759 33.86 12.09 5.66
CA SER A 759 34.78 11.86 4.53
C SER A 759 34.15 11.01 3.40
N VAL A 760 33.10 10.24 3.74
CA VAL A 760 32.28 9.44 2.83
C VAL A 760 30.85 9.53 3.33
N ALA A 761 29.92 9.89 2.47
CA ALA A 761 28.49 9.90 2.80
C ALA A 761 27.66 9.29 1.66
N ASP A 762 26.62 8.56 2.02
CA ASP A 762 25.60 8.13 1.05
C ASP A 762 24.86 9.37 0.52
N PRO A 763 24.32 9.31 -0.71
CA PRO A 763 23.41 10.33 -1.21
C PRO A 763 22.24 10.54 -0.24
N PHE A 764 21.69 11.74 -0.21
CA PHE A 764 20.53 12.01 0.64
C PHE A 764 19.36 11.09 0.28
N PRO A 765 18.73 10.44 1.27
CA PRO A 765 17.63 9.52 1.01
C PRO A 765 16.40 10.28 0.49
N LEU A 766 15.77 9.71 -0.54
CA LEU A 766 14.49 10.17 -1.03
C LEU A 766 13.39 9.46 -0.24
N PRO A 767 12.38 10.19 0.26
CA PRO A 767 11.28 9.59 1.01
C PRO A 767 10.30 8.80 0.13
N GLY A 768 10.32 9.05 -1.18
CA GLY A 768 9.45 8.46 -2.18
C GLY A 768 8.84 9.55 -3.04
N VAL A 769 9.47 9.82 -4.18
CA VAL A 769 9.07 10.85 -5.14
C VAL A 769 8.90 10.21 -6.50
N ILE A 770 8.05 10.80 -7.34
CA ILE A 770 7.87 10.35 -8.71
C ILE A 770 8.88 11.08 -9.60
N LEU A 771 9.79 10.31 -10.19
CA LEU A 771 10.80 10.84 -11.10
C LEU A 771 10.56 10.37 -12.53
N ARG A 772 10.75 11.28 -13.48
CA ARG A 772 10.69 11.01 -14.93
C ARG A 772 12.00 10.41 -15.40
N ALA A 773 11.88 9.43 -16.27
CA ALA A 773 12.98 8.74 -16.90
C ALA A 773 12.77 8.64 -18.42
N GLU A 774 13.86 8.66 -19.18
CA GLU A 774 13.91 8.52 -20.63
C GLU A 774 14.33 7.11 -21.02
N VAL A 775 13.73 6.58 -22.09
CA VAL A 775 13.92 5.21 -22.58
C VAL A 775 14.79 5.20 -23.83
N ASP A 776 15.86 4.42 -23.81
CA ASP A 776 16.64 4.06 -25.01
C ASP A 776 15.86 2.99 -25.81
N ARG A 777 15.26 3.41 -26.92
CA ARG A 777 14.35 2.59 -27.72
C ARG A 777 15.06 1.61 -28.65
N ASP A 778 16.36 1.63 -28.72
CA ASP A 778 17.14 0.75 -29.60
C ASP A 778 17.43 -0.63 -28.98
N HIS A 779 17.03 -0.83 -27.71
CA HIS A 779 17.20 -2.09 -27.00
C HIS A 779 15.88 -2.89 -26.92
N TRP A 780 15.93 -4.22 -27.12
CA TRP A 780 14.75 -5.10 -27.10
C TRP A 780 13.89 -5.00 -25.83
N LEU A 781 14.50 -4.66 -24.70
CA LEU A 781 13.79 -4.46 -23.41
C LEU A 781 12.88 -3.22 -23.44
N ALA A 782 13.14 -2.29 -24.36
CA ALA A 782 12.34 -1.09 -24.59
C ALA A 782 11.24 -1.27 -25.65
N ALA A 783 11.12 -2.45 -26.27
CA ALA A 783 10.08 -2.68 -27.27
C ALA A 783 8.68 -2.39 -26.72
N GLY A 784 7.89 -1.58 -27.44
CA GLY A 784 6.55 -1.16 -27.03
C GLY A 784 6.48 -0.21 -25.81
N VAL A 785 7.62 0.13 -25.20
CA VAL A 785 7.69 1.06 -24.08
C VAL A 785 7.60 2.50 -24.59
N LYS A 786 6.88 3.38 -23.85
CA LYS A 786 6.82 4.81 -24.15
C LYS A 786 8.21 5.45 -24.06
N PRO A 787 8.45 6.59 -24.76
CA PRO A 787 9.74 7.31 -24.70
C PRO A 787 10.11 7.79 -23.29
N THR A 788 9.10 8.01 -22.45
CA THR A 788 9.28 8.43 -21.08
C THR A 788 8.44 7.55 -20.12
N LEU A 789 9.01 7.24 -18.97
CA LEU A 789 8.38 6.52 -17.87
C LEU A 789 8.55 7.29 -16.57
N ASN A 790 7.69 6.99 -15.60
CA ASN A 790 7.82 7.52 -14.25
C ASN A 790 8.06 6.39 -13.26
N PHE A 791 8.97 6.61 -12.31
CA PHE A 791 9.32 5.69 -11.24
C PHE A 791 9.10 6.35 -9.88
N VAL A 792 8.64 5.60 -8.90
CA VAL A 792 8.74 6.01 -7.50
C VAL A 792 10.12 5.63 -7.00
N VAL A 793 10.87 6.62 -6.53
CA VAL A 793 12.24 6.44 -6.06
C VAL A 793 12.30 6.70 -4.56
N THR A 794 12.83 5.72 -3.83
CA THR A 794 13.02 5.76 -2.37
C THR A 794 14.45 5.41 -2.02
N GLY A 795 14.95 5.94 -0.89
CA GLY A 795 16.31 5.63 -0.41
C GLY A 795 17.38 6.45 -1.07
N SER A 796 18.63 6.01 -0.96
CA SER A 796 19.85 6.77 -1.32
C SER A 796 20.72 6.07 -2.38
N ASP A 797 20.24 4.99 -3.00
CA ASP A 797 21.06 4.25 -3.96
C ASP A 797 21.03 4.89 -5.34
N ILE A 798 22.16 5.39 -5.77
CA ILE A 798 22.42 5.94 -7.11
C ILE A 798 23.58 5.16 -7.70
N TYR A 799 23.52 4.84 -8.99
CA TYR A 799 24.51 4.04 -9.69
C TYR A 799 25.12 4.81 -10.87
N GLN A 800 26.39 4.53 -11.14
CA GLN A 800 27.05 5.03 -12.34
C GLN A 800 26.54 4.32 -13.59
N PRO A 801 26.42 5.01 -14.73
CA PRO A 801 26.03 4.39 -15.98
C PRO A 801 27.00 3.29 -16.42
N LEU A 802 26.45 2.19 -16.96
CA LEU A 802 27.24 1.18 -17.65
C LEU A 802 27.95 1.79 -18.85
N LYS A 803 29.19 1.40 -19.07
CA LYS A 803 29.89 1.66 -20.32
C LYS A 803 29.33 0.82 -21.46
N ARG A 804 29.39 1.27 -22.70
CA ARG A 804 28.78 0.61 -23.87
C ARG A 804 29.33 -0.79 -24.15
N ASP A 805 30.56 -1.09 -23.74
CA ASP A 805 31.19 -2.41 -23.83
C ASP A 805 30.79 -3.36 -22.69
N ALA A 806 30.16 -2.84 -21.63
CA ALA A 806 29.71 -3.61 -20.48
C ALA A 806 28.18 -3.86 -20.46
N GLY A 807 27.42 -3.11 -21.24
CA GLY A 807 25.96 -3.25 -21.30
C GLY A 807 25.25 -1.99 -21.79
N VAL A 808 23.94 -1.92 -21.54
CA VAL A 808 23.07 -0.83 -22.00
C VAL A 808 22.33 -0.22 -20.80
N ASN A 809 22.28 1.10 -20.73
CA ASN A 809 21.43 1.86 -19.82
C ASN A 809 20.08 2.08 -20.50
N VAL A 810 19.19 1.09 -20.40
CA VAL A 810 17.92 1.06 -21.17
C VAL A 810 16.98 2.18 -20.74
N VAL A 811 16.97 2.52 -19.45
CA VAL A 811 16.21 3.66 -18.91
C VAL A 811 17.12 4.46 -18.00
N ARG A 812 17.12 5.78 -18.16
CA ARG A 812 17.86 6.73 -17.34
C ARG A 812 16.94 7.84 -16.85
N PHE A 813 17.23 8.45 -15.72
CA PHE A 813 16.50 9.64 -15.30
C PHE A 813 16.66 10.76 -16.32
N ALA A 814 15.64 11.61 -16.42
CA ALA A 814 15.65 12.79 -17.27
C ALA A 814 16.68 13.83 -16.80
N GLU A 815 16.85 14.88 -17.57
CA GLU A 815 17.66 16.04 -17.19
C GLU A 815 17.11 16.74 -15.93
N GLU A 816 17.96 17.48 -15.23
CA GLU A 816 17.68 18.06 -13.92
C GLU A 816 16.38 18.87 -13.86
N GLU A 817 16.12 19.70 -14.87
CA GLU A 817 14.95 20.59 -14.94
C GLU A 817 13.63 19.83 -15.11
N SER A 818 13.67 18.65 -15.71
CA SER A 818 12.48 17.87 -16.08
C SER A 818 12.32 16.58 -15.28
N ILE A 819 13.26 16.22 -14.41
CA ILE A 819 13.28 14.95 -13.67
C ILE A 819 12.12 14.78 -12.70
N ALA A 820 11.64 15.85 -12.04
CA ALA A 820 10.55 15.77 -11.08
C ALA A 820 9.20 15.60 -11.81
N ALA A 821 8.50 14.51 -11.53
CA ALA A 821 7.18 14.22 -12.06
C ALA A 821 6.07 14.22 -10.97
N GLY A 822 6.45 14.24 -9.69
CA GLY A 822 5.53 14.37 -8.56
C GLY A 822 6.24 14.28 -7.22
N GLY A 823 5.73 15.04 -6.24
CA GLY A 823 6.34 15.18 -4.93
C GLY A 823 7.48 16.20 -4.89
N HIS A 824 8.02 16.44 -3.68
CA HIS A 824 9.09 17.41 -3.47
C HIS A 824 10.46 16.75 -3.63
N VAL A 825 11.30 17.32 -4.53
CA VAL A 825 12.69 16.87 -4.77
C VAL A 825 13.63 18.05 -4.57
N TRP A 826 14.58 17.94 -3.66
CA TRP A 826 15.59 18.99 -3.42
C TRP A 826 16.50 19.19 -4.63
N GLU A 827 16.98 20.41 -4.83
CA GLU A 827 17.76 20.82 -6.00
C GLU A 827 19.05 19.99 -6.16
N ASN A 828 19.86 19.88 -5.12
CA ASN A 828 21.09 19.11 -5.16
C ASN A 828 20.87 17.60 -5.42
N THR A 829 19.72 17.07 -5.01
CA THR A 829 19.34 15.68 -5.31
C THR A 829 18.93 15.51 -6.78
N ARG A 830 18.27 16.52 -7.39
CA ARG A 830 17.95 16.50 -8.83
C ARG A 830 19.24 16.47 -9.65
N ALA A 831 20.20 17.34 -9.35
CA ALA A 831 21.49 17.39 -10.03
C ALA A 831 22.24 16.06 -9.96
N GLN A 832 22.27 15.39 -8.81
CA GLN A 832 22.95 14.10 -8.65
C GLN A 832 22.24 12.95 -9.40
N LEU A 833 20.90 12.99 -9.51
CA LEU A 833 20.12 11.94 -10.17
C LEU A 833 20.03 12.09 -11.68
N ALA A 834 20.19 13.30 -12.21
CA ALA A 834 20.09 13.57 -13.65
C ALA A 834 20.97 12.61 -14.48
N PHE A 835 20.36 12.00 -15.52
CA PHE A 835 20.99 11.01 -16.41
C PHE A 835 21.49 9.70 -15.77
N LYS A 836 21.26 9.47 -14.48
CA LYS A 836 21.64 8.21 -13.83
C LYS A 836 20.73 7.07 -14.29
N PRO A 837 21.27 5.83 -14.39
CA PRO A 837 20.50 4.70 -14.88
C PRO A 837 19.43 4.25 -13.87
N VAL A 838 18.25 3.94 -14.39
CA VAL A 838 17.15 3.30 -13.66
C VAL A 838 17.05 1.84 -14.05
N VAL A 839 17.21 1.53 -15.35
CA VAL A 839 17.19 0.16 -15.87
C VAL A 839 18.46 -0.08 -16.65
N MET A 840 19.23 -1.05 -16.22
CA MET A 840 20.46 -1.50 -16.84
C MET A 840 20.29 -2.93 -17.33
N ALA A 841 20.85 -3.27 -18.48
CA ALA A 841 20.89 -4.63 -19.01
C ALA A 841 22.30 -4.97 -19.49
N ALA A 842 22.82 -6.11 -19.05
CA ALA A 842 24.13 -6.60 -19.45
C ALA A 842 24.04 -8.05 -19.94
N PRO A 843 24.66 -8.42 -21.06
CA PRO A 843 24.82 -9.81 -21.44
C PRO A 843 25.82 -10.49 -20.48
N HIS A 844 25.54 -11.73 -20.10
CA HIS A 844 26.43 -12.53 -19.29
C HIS A 844 26.44 -13.97 -19.82
N GLY A 845 27.44 -14.31 -20.64
CA GLY A 845 27.46 -15.56 -21.39
C GLY A 845 26.33 -15.61 -22.43
N LYS A 846 25.44 -16.60 -22.30
CA LYS A 846 24.22 -16.74 -23.13
C LYS A 846 23.01 -16.04 -22.51
N GLY A 847 23.06 -15.64 -21.23
CA GLY A 847 21.95 -15.04 -20.50
C GLY A 847 22.07 -13.52 -20.34
N HIS A 848 21.20 -12.97 -19.52
CA HIS A 848 21.11 -11.56 -19.26
C HIS A 848 21.03 -11.25 -17.77
N VAL A 849 21.64 -10.15 -17.34
CA VAL A 849 21.45 -9.55 -16.03
C VAL A 849 20.74 -8.20 -16.22
N ILE A 850 19.61 -8.02 -15.56
CA ILE A 850 18.81 -6.80 -15.61
C ILE A 850 18.78 -6.20 -14.21
N GLY A 851 19.27 -4.98 -14.06
CA GLY A 851 19.18 -4.21 -12.82
C GLY A 851 18.14 -3.11 -12.94
N ILE A 852 17.16 -3.08 -12.05
CA ILE A 852 16.19 -2.00 -11.94
C ILE A 852 16.42 -1.33 -10.59
N THR A 853 16.95 -0.11 -10.57
CA THR A 853 17.43 0.56 -9.36
C THR A 853 16.29 1.06 -8.46
N ALA A 854 15.11 1.34 -9.01
CA ALA A 854 13.87 1.56 -8.28
C ALA A 854 13.06 0.25 -8.23
N ASP A 855 12.19 0.06 -7.23
CA ASP A 855 11.28 -1.09 -7.21
C ASP A 855 10.08 -0.85 -8.14
N PRO A 856 9.99 -1.52 -9.31
CA PRO A 856 8.93 -1.27 -10.27
C PRO A 856 7.57 -1.82 -9.83
N SER A 857 7.56 -2.69 -8.83
CA SER A 857 6.34 -3.27 -8.25
C SER A 857 5.84 -2.51 -7.02
N PHE A 858 6.51 -1.43 -6.61
CA PHE A 858 6.24 -0.67 -5.41
C PHE A 858 4.74 -0.44 -5.16
N ARG A 859 4.22 -0.97 -4.04
CA ARG A 859 2.81 -0.90 -3.62
C ARG A 859 1.78 -1.32 -4.69
N GLY A 860 2.20 -2.01 -5.73
CA GLY A 860 1.32 -2.53 -6.78
C GLY A 860 0.61 -1.48 -7.65
N PHE A 861 1.01 -0.22 -7.67
CA PHE A 861 0.29 0.85 -8.37
C PHE A 861 1.05 1.55 -9.52
N LEU A 862 2.26 1.10 -9.88
CA LEU A 862 3.05 1.68 -10.97
C LEU A 862 2.66 1.10 -12.34
N ASP A 863 1.39 1.24 -12.71
CA ASP A 863 0.81 0.60 -13.89
C ASP A 863 1.52 0.99 -15.21
N GLY A 864 2.13 2.18 -15.28
CA GLY A 864 2.91 2.63 -16.42
C GLY A 864 4.15 1.79 -16.75
N LEU A 865 4.59 0.91 -15.84
CA LEU A 865 5.76 0.05 -16.02
C LEU A 865 5.42 -1.35 -16.56
N SER A 866 4.14 -1.66 -16.84
CA SER A 866 3.67 -2.99 -17.25
C SER A 866 4.43 -3.55 -18.46
N VAL A 867 4.61 -2.76 -19.53
CA VAL A 867 5.28 -3.23 -20.76
C VAL A 867 6.76 -3.52 -20.52
N LEU A 868 7.44 -2.65 -19.78
CA LEU A 868 8.85 -2.85 -19.40
C LEU A 868 9.03 -4.15 -18.59
N LEU A 869 8.15 -4.38 -17.61
CA LEU A 869 8.14 -5.62 -16.83
C LEU A 869 7.78 -6.83 -17.68
N GLY A 870 6.81 -6.71 -18.58
CA GLY A 870 6.46 -7.76 -19.54
C GLY A 870 7.65 -8.16 -20.42
N ASN A 871 8.45 -7.19 -20.87
CA ASN A 871 9.69 -7.45 -21.61
C ASN A 871 10.72 -8.19 -20.75
N ALA A 872 10.96 -7.71 -19.53
CA ALA A 872 11.96 -8.30 -18.64
C ALA A 872 11.59 -9.72 -18.16
N LEU A 873 10.30 -10.00 -17.94
CA LEU A 873 9.83 -11.22 -17.29
C LEU A 873 9.40 -12.30 -18.31
N LEU A 874 8.69 -11.91 -19.37
CA LEU A 874 8.09 -12.88 -20.28
C LEU A 874 8.81 -12.98 -21.63
N ARG A 875 9.40 -11.87 -22.12
CA ARG A 875 10.08 -11.86 -23.42
C ARG A 875 11.60 -12.04 -23.36
N ALA A 876 12.23 -11.69 -22.25
CA ALA A 876 13.69 -11.80 -22.10
C ALA A 876 14.26 -13.19 -22.46
N PRO A 877 13.63 -14.32 -22.11
CA PRO A 877 14.14 -15.64 -22.50
C PRO A 877 14.23 -15.86 -24.01
N ALA A 878 13.42 -15.17 -24.83
CA ALA A 878 13.53 -15.26 -26.30
C ALA A 878 14.79 -14.55 -26.86
N TYR A 879 15.46 -13.75 -26.05
CA TYR A 879 16.70 -13.04 -26.39
C TYR A 879 17.94 -13.68 -25.73
N ALA A 880 17.75 -14.62 -24.83
CA ALA A 880 18.80 -15.46 -24.26
C ALA A 880 19.14 -16.61 -25.22
N GLY A 881 20.40 -16.99 -25.31
CA GLY A 881 20.84 -18.10 -26.15
C GLY A 881 20.77 -19.42 -25.39
N TYR A 882 19.60 -20.01 -25.24
CA TYR A 882 19.44 -21.37 -24.70
C TYR A 882 20.10 -22.44 -25.56
#